data_fbbcc4ae78c8ec62671c2da635853e11
#
_entry.id   fbbcc4ae78c8ec62671c2da635853e11
#
_cell.length_a   1.000
_cell.length_b   1.000
_cell.length_c   1.000
_cell.angle_alpha   90.00
_cell.angle_beta   90.00
_cell.angle_gamma   90.00
#
_symmetry.space_group_name_H-M   'P 1'
#
loop_
_entity.id
_entity.type
_entity.pdbx_description
1 polymer ?
#
loop_
_entity_poly.entity_id
_entity_poly.type
_entity_poly.pdbx_seq_one_letter_code
_entity_poly.pdbx_strand_id
1 'polypeptide(L)'
;MKTLIIAEKPSVGRDIARVLGCKQKGDGFLHSDEYIISWAIGHLVSLKEPDDYDPALKKWKMHDLPIIPTEMGLRALPKTTKQLNLLKKMLTSKEVSQIICATDSGREGELIFRYIYQWANCKKPVKRLWISSLTDAAITDGLAKMKDGREYDNLFASARCRAEADWLVGMNATRAYTIKCGELLPMGRVQTPTLAIIVNRHHEIAAFVPEKYWEVKATFVTENGEAYTGMYFASAHDTHTGQMETVGDAALGVPLVNDDMTGNGTPRAASPTKTAGIHLADAETRIPSETIAKEIAAKVKDAPGKVESIETEEKRQLPPQLFDLTELQRECNRVLGFSAQKTLTIAQALYETHKMITYPRTDSRYLSGDMAPKLKPILESAPAPYDALAASLLAMPTLPTGSRIINDAKVTDHHAIIPTGSKKPLSALSADEKAVYDRIMRNFLAVFHPAYVYDVTTIITIAVEERFRSRGKTDRKLGWKAVYSHEKNQKNDKAEKDSEDVVLPPLIQNQPVTATDTEVLHKKTQPPKPYTEATLLSAMEHAGRFVEDEALKEALKQSGLGTPATRANMIEKLISSEYIKRNKKSLIPTEKGIRLIGIVPPEMRQPETTGKWERGLSRIAAGELDDTKFMDSIRRYVTYLVGEAGKV
;
A
#
# COMPACT_ATOMS: atom_id res chain seq x y z
N MET A 1 -7.80 -33.65 -32.73
CA MET A 1 -7.58 -32.18 -32.62
C MET A 1 -7.22 -31.85 -31.18
N LYS A 2 -6.24 -30.96 -30.95
CA LYS A 2 -5.71 -30.64 -29.62
C LYS A 2 -6.36 -29.38 -29.07
N THR A 3 -6.34 -29.24 -27.74
CA THR A 3 -6.68 -28.00 -27.01
C THR A 3 -5.41 -27.26 -26.66
N LEU A 4 -5.32 -25.97 -27.01
CA LEU A 4 -4.20 -25.10 -26.64
C LEU A 4 -4.52 -24.34 -25.37
N ILE A 5 -3.67 -24.47 -24.35
CA ILE A 5 -3.75 -23.73 -23.09
C ILE A 5 -2.66 -22.66 -23.11
N ILE A 6 -3.04 -21.41 -22.85
CA ILE A 6 -2.11 -20.28 -22.77
C ILE A 6 -2.12 -19.74 -21.34
N ALA A 7 -1.03 -20.01 -20.60
CA ALA A 7 -0.78 -19.47 -19.28
C ALA A 7 -0.09 -18.09 -19.36
N GLU A 8 -0.11 -17.33 -18.27
CA GLU A 8 0.59 -16.03 -18.24
C GLU A 8 2.10 -16.17 -18.09
N LYS A 9 2.55 -17.22 -17.37
CA LYS A 9 3.96 -17.44 -17.00
C LYS A 9 4.36 -18.89 -17.22
N PRO A 10 5.66 -19.14 -17.49
CA PRO A 10 6.17 -20.51 -17.68
C PRO A 10 5.92 -21.42 -16.46
N SER A 11 5.94 -20.89 -15.24
CA SER A 11 5.68 -21.64 -14.00
C SER A 11 4.25 -22.18 -13.97
N VAL A 12 3.27 -21.31 -14.24
CA VAL A 12 1.84 -21.67 -14.28
C VAL A 12 1.58 -22.71 -15.37
N GLY A 13 2.17 -22.52 -16.57
CA GLY A 13 2.06 -23.49 -17.65
C GLY A 13 2.61 -24.88 -17.26
N ARG A 14 3.71 -24.94 -16.50
CA ARG A 14 4.27 -26.21 -16.00
C ARG A 14 3.39 -26.87 -14.95
N ASP A 15 2.76 -26.10 -14.06
CA ASP A 15 1.84 -26.63 -13.05
C ASP A 15 0.58 -27.22 -13.69
N ILE A 16 0.00 -26.53 -14.66
CA ILE A 16 -1.13 -27.04 -15.44
C ILE A 16 -0.72 -28.30 -16.23
N ALA A 17 0.48 -28.30 -16.85
CA ALA A 17 1.00 -29.45 -17.59
C ALA A 17 1.18 -30.68 -16.72
N ARG A 18 1.65 -30.50 -15.48
CA ARG A 18 1.81 -31.57 -14.50
C ARG A 18 0.46 -32.21 -14.16
N VAL A 19 -0.56 -31.39 -13.90
CA VAL A 19 -1.93 -31.87 -13.57
C VAL A 19 -2.56 -32.60 -14.76
N LEU A 20 -2.36 -32.11 -15.99
CA LEU A 20 -2.87 -32.72 -17.21
C LEU A 20 -1.99 -33.84 -17.79
N GLY A 21 -0.91 -34.21 -17.11
CA GLY A 21 -0.01 -35.28 -17.56
C GLY A 21 0.77 -34.97 -18.84
N CYS A 22 0.95 -33.69 -19.22
CA CYS A 22 1.71 -33.27 -20.40
C CYS A 22 3.22 -33.34 -20.14
N LYS A 23 3.87 -34.43 -20.57
CA LYS A 23 5.29 -34.70 -20.26
C LYS A 23 6.23 -34.37 -21.43
N GLN A 24 5.72 -34.28 -22.66
CA GLN A 24 6.57 -34.02 -23.83
C GLN A 24 6.93 -32.54 -23.90
N LYS A 25 8.22 -32.26 -24.19
CA LYS A 25 8.76 -30.89 -24.19
C LYS A 25 9.03 -30.41 -25.62
N GLY A 26 8.52 -29.21 -25.92
CA GLY A 26 8.92 -28.41 -27.06
C GLY A 26 9.67 -27.14 -26.65
N ASP A 27 10.19 -26.39 -27.61
CA ASP A 27 10.77 -25.07 -27.34
C ASP A 27 9.67 -24.05 -27.06
N GLY A 28 9.50 -23.69 -25.77
CA GLY A 28 8.46 -22.75 -25.32
C GLY A 28 7.09 -23.36 -25.04
N PHE A 29 6.95 -24.70 -24.97
CA PHE A 29 5.68 -25.37 -24.65
C PHE A 29 5.88 -26.78 -24.11
N LEU A 30 4.80 -27.33 -23.53
CA LEU A 30 4.65 -28.73 -23.13
C LEU A 30 3.44 -29.33 -23.86
N HIS A 31 3.43 -30.62 -24.12
CA HIS A 31 2.29 -31.23 -24.82
C HIS A 31 2.05 -32.69 -24.47
N SER A 32 0.86 -33.13 -24.82
CA SER A 32 0.39 -34.52 -24.86
C SER A 32 -0.37 -34.73 -26.18
N ASP A 33 -1.07 -35.86 -26.30
CA ASP A 33 -1.90 -36.14 -27.46
C ASP A 33 -3.15 -35.21 -27.51
N GLU A 34 -3.65 -34.77 -26.35
CA GLU A 34 -4.86 -33.95 -26.22
C GLU A 34 -4.55 -32.45 -26.04
N TYR A 35 -3.44 -32.10 -25.40
CA TYR A 35 -3.14 -30.74 -24.99
C TYR A 35 -1.81 -30.22 -25.53
N ILE A 36 -1.79 -28.92 -25.81
CA ILE A 36 -0.58 -28.11 -25.98
C ILE A 36 -0.64 -27.02 -24.93
N ILE A 37 0.37 -26.88 -24.09
CA ILE A 37 0.42 -25.87 -23.03
C ILE A 37 1.61 -24.97 -23.27
N SER A 38 1.33 -23.71 -23.56
CA SER A 38 2.31 -22.66 -23.72
C SER A 38 2.00 -21.47 -22.80
N TRP A 39 2.79 -20.43 -22.86
CA TRP A 39 2.67 -19.31 -21.93
C TRP A 39 3.10 -18.01 -22.57
N ALA A 40 2.58 -16.91 -22.05
CA ALA A 40 3.15 -15.60 -22.19
C ALA A 40 4.37 -15.46 -21.24
N ILE A 41 5.08 -14.35 -21.34
CA ILE A 41 6.15 -13.94 -20.42
C ILE A 41 5.89 -12.48 -19.98
N GLY A 42 4.65 -12.21 -19.52
CA GLY A 42 4.07 -10.91 -19.43
C GLY A 42 3.49 -10.43 -20.76
N HIS A 43 3.43 -9.13 -20.99
CA HIS A 43 2.97 -8.59 -22.28
C HIS A 43 3.89 -8.98 -23.43
N LEU A 44 3.33 -9.51 -24.49
CA LEU A 44 3.99 -9.80 -25.76
C LEU A 44 3.59 -8.79 -26.85
N VAL A 45 2.44 -8.15 -26.63
CA VAL A 45 1.80 -7.18 -27.52
C VAL A 45 1.47 -5.93 -26.71
N SER A 46 1.66 -4.76 -27.30
CA SER A 46 1.29 -3.45 -26.75
C SER A 46 0.50 -2.64 -27.77
N LEU A 47 -0.05 -1.51 -27.32
CA LEU A 47 -0.57 -0.50 -28.23
C LEU A 47 0.56 0.06 -29.09
N LYS A 48 0.23 0.47 -30.33
CA LYS A 48 1.16 1.17 -31.22
C LYS A 48 1.64 2.49 -30.60
N GLU A 49 2.87 2.87 -30.89
CA GLU A 49 3.35 4.21 -30.61
C GLU A 49 2.89 5.21 -31.70
N PRO A 50 2.93 6.52 -31.44
CA PRO A 50 2.51 7.50 -32.43
C PRO A 50 3.17 7.35 -33.80
N ASP A 51 4.46 7.05 -33.84
CA ASP A 51 5.23 6.86 -35.08
C ASP A 51 4.93 5.54 -35.81
N ASP A 52 4.22 4.59 -35.18
CA ASP A 52 3.65 3.42 -35.85
C ASP A 52 2.38 3.77 -36.67
N TYR A 53 1.74 4.91 -36.39
CA TYR A 53 0.59 5.43 -37.15
C TYR A 53 1.02 6.38 -38.26
N ASP A 54 1.91 7.34 -37.93
CA ASP A 54 2.52 8.27 -38.85
C ASP A 54 3.97 8.54 -38.43
N PRO A 55 4.98 8.21 -39.29
CA PRO A 55 6.39 8.46 -39.00
C PRO A 55 6.73 9.91 -38.67
N ALA A 56 5.93 10.89 -39.17
CA ALA A 56 6.10 12.31 -38.85
C ALA A 56 5.91 12.60 -37.36
N LEU A 57 5.09 11.82 -36.65
CA LEU A 57 4.81 11.94 -35.22
C LEU A 57 5.99 11.51 -34.32
N LYS A 58 7.08 11.03 -34.92
CA LYS A 58 8.33 10.79 -34.19
C LYS A 58 8.95 12.09 -33.68
N LYS A 59 8.78 13.18 -34.42
CA LYS A 59 9.14 14.53 -33.99
C LYS A 59 7.94 15.16 -33.28
N TRP A 60 8.17 15.60 -32.06
CA TRP A 60 7.11 16.18 -31.23
C TRP A 60 6.86 17.62 -31.62
N LYS A 61 5.66 17.92 -32.07
CA LYS A 61 5.23 19.28 -32.45
C LYS A 61 3.85 19.57 -31.85
N MET A 62 3.64 20.77 -31.36
CA MET A 62 2.39 21.16 -30.69
C MET A 62 1.18 21.10 -31.61
N HIS A 63 1.32 21.39 -32.89
CA HIS A 63 0.22 21.36 -33.83
C HIS A 63 -0.27 19.95 -34.21
N ASP A 64 0.53 18.91 -33.89
CA ASP A 64 0.13 17.51 -34.08
C ASP A 64 -0.72 16.98 -32.89
N LEU A 65 -0.87 17.77 -31.82
CA LEU A 65 -1.58 17.37 -30.61
C LEU A 65 -3.01 17.93 -30.58
N PRO A 66 -3.99 17.19 -30.05
CA PRO A 66 -3.84 15.85 -29.47
C PRO A 66 -3.78 14.74 -30.54
N ILE A 67 -2.90 13.74 -30.31
CA ILE A 67 -2.87 12.52 -31.11
C ILE A 67 -3.93 11.54 -30.54
N ILE A 68 -5.00 11.39 -31.32
CA ILE A 68 -6.14 10.51 -30.98
C ILE A 68 -6.40 9.61 -32.19
N PRO A 69 -5.80 8.41 -32.25
CA PRO A 69 -6.06 7.48 -33.34
C PRO A 69 -7.56 7.12 -33.42
N THR A 70 -8.09 7.01 -34.64
CA THR A 70 -9.47 6.56 -34.84
C THR A 70 -9.68 5.15 -34.29
N GLU A 71 -8.67 4.29 -34.48
CA GLU A 71 -8.63 2.93 -33.98
C GLU A 71 -7.26 2.67 -33.32
N MET A 72 -7.30 2.11 -32.11
CA MET A 72 -6.07 1.80 -31.37
C MET A 72 -5.46 0.50 -31.88
N GLY A 73 -4.34 0.62 -32.60
CA GLY A 73 -3.63 -0.52 -33.18
C GLY A 73 -2.71 -1.21 -32.18
N LEU A 74 -2.39 -2.45 -32.48
CA LEU A 74 -1.47 -3.29 -31.70
C LEU A 74 -0.11 -3.42 -32.38
N ARG A 75 0.96 -3.62 -31.59
CA ARG A 75 2.31 -3.96 -32.08
C ARG A 75 2.96 -5.04 -31.22
N ALA A 76 3.82 -5.86 -31.83
CA ALA A 76 4.64 -6.83 -31.13
C ALA A 76 5.73 -6.12 -30.33
N LEU A 77 6.01 -6.60 -29.12
CA LEU A 77 7.17 -6.16 -28.34
C LEU A 77 8.44 -6.86 -28.85
N PRO A 78 9.50 -6.11 -29.25
CA PRO A 78 10.68 -6.68 -29.89
C PRO A 78 11.37 -7.78 -29.07
N LYS A 79 11.47 -7.61 -27.76
CA LYS A 79 12.16 -8.56 -26.85
C LYS A 79 11.44 -9.90 -26.70
N THR A 80 10.16 -9.99 -27.04
CA THR A 80 9.30 -11.17 -26.82
C THR A 80 8.77 -11.76 -28.12
N THR A 81 9.23 -11.27 -29.26
CA THR A 81 8.76 -11.66 -30.60
C THR A 81 8.86 -13.17 -30.87
N LYS A 82 9.92 -13.84 -30.37
CA LYS A 82 10.08 -15.30 -30.52
C LYS A 82 8.88 -16.05 -29.92
N GLN A 83 8.52 -15.72 -28.68
CA GLN A 83 7.42 -16.36 -27.98
C GLN A 83 6.05 -16.00 -28.60
N LEU A 84 5.89 -14.74 -29.02
CA LEU A 84 4.67 -14.28 -29.70
C LEU A 84 4.44 -15.05 -31.01
N ASN A 85 5.49 -15.23 -31.83
CA ASN A 85 5.40 -15.97 -33.08
C ASN A 85 5.09 -17.46 -32.86
N LEU A 86 5.64 -18.06 -31.80
CA LEU A 86 5.31 -19.41 -31.40
C LEU A 86 3.81 -19.55 -31.07
N LEU A 87 3.30 -18.65 -30.21
CA LEU A 87 1.88 -18.63 -29.84
C LEU A 87 0.98 -18.38 -31.06
N LYS A 88 1.36 -17.46 -31.97
CA LYS A 88 0.64 -17.22 -33.21
C LYS A 88 0.54 -18.48 -34.06
N LYS A 89 1.67 -19.20 -34.26
CA LYS A 89 1.70 -20.48 -35.01
C LYS A 89 0.76 -21.50 -34.40
N MET A 90 0.72 -21.61 -33.06
CA MET A 90 -0.18 -22.54 -32.36
C MET A 90 -1.64 -22.13 -32.47
N LEU A 91 -1.96 -20.86 -32.23
CA LEU A 91 -3.32 -20.31 -32.33
C LEU A 91 -3.94 -20.51 -33.72
N THR A 92 -3.12 -20.44 -34.77
CA THR A 92 -3.58 -20.59 -36.17
C THR A 92 -3.44 -22.04 -36.69
N SER A 93 -2.83 -22.97 -35.93
CA SER A 93 -2.63 -24.37 -36.36
C SER A 93 -3.96 -25.10 -36.56
N LYS A 94 -4.07 -25.86 -37.64
CA LYS A 94 -5.24 -26.72 -37.92
C LYS A 94 -5.39 -27.87 -36.91
N GLU A 95 -4.35 -28.24 -36.19
CA GLU A 95 -4.39 -29.28 -35.15
C GLU A 95 -5.11 -28.84 -33.88
N VAL A 96 -5.21 -27.52 -33.67
CA VAL A 96 -5.83 -26.91 -32.50
C VAL A 96 -7.27 -26.54 -32.83
N SER A 97 -8.23 -27.08 -32.06
CA SER A 97 -9.67 -26.81 -32.25
C SER A 97 -10.23 -25.85 -31.19
N GLN A 98 -9.62 -25.80 -30.00
CA GLN A 98 -10.11 -25.02 -28.86
C GLN A 98 -8.93 -24.35 -28.13
N ILE A 99 -9.20 -23.19 -27.57
CA ILE A 99 -8.23 -22.44 -26.76
C ILE A 99 -8.73 -22.38 -25.31
N ILE A 100 -7.82 -22.55 -24.35
CA ILE A 100 -8.08 -22.24 -22.95
C ILE A 100 -7.21 -21.06 -22.56
N CYS A 101 -7.83 -19.95 -22.15
CA CYS A 101 -7.17 -18.83 -21.52
C CYS A 101 -6.90 -19.18 -20.05
N ALA A 102 -5.65 -19.34 -19.68
CA ALA A 102 -5.18 -19.66 -18.33
C ALA A 102 -4.19 -18.60 -17.81
N THR A 103 -4.35 -17.34 -18.23
CA THR A 103 -3.65 -16.19 -17.66
C THR A 103 -4.22 -15.84 -16.29
N ASP A 104 -3.54 -15.01 -15.52
CA ASP A 104 -3.94 -14.63 -14.16
C ASP A 104 -5.41 -14.15 -14.14
N SER A 105 -6.11 -14.41 -13.04
CA SER A 105 -7.57 -14.22 -12.91
C SER A 105 -7.94 -12.77 -12.61
N GLY A 106 -7.59 -11.85 -13.52
CA GLY A 106 -7.80 -10.42 -13.38
C GLY A 106 -7.85 -9.68 -14.71
N ARG A 107 -8.07 -8.36 -14.63
CA ARG A 107 -8.12 -7.46 -15.81
C ARG A 107 -6.85 -7.55 -16.67
N GLU A 108 -5.68 -7.61 -16.01
CA GLU A 108 -4.38 -7.64 -16.69
C GLU A 108 -4.16 -8.94 -17.45
N GLY A 109 -4.44 -10.09 -16.81
CA GLY A 109 -4.33 -11.39 -17.47
C GLY A 109 -5.26 -11.54 -18.66
N GLU A 110 -6.50 -11.02 -18.55
CA GLU A 110 -7.44 -10.99 -19.66
C GLU A 110 -6.92 -10.13 -20.82
N LEU A 111 -6.33 -8.95 -20.52
CA LEU A 111 -5.74 -8.08 -21.54
C LEU A 111 -4.58 -8.75 -22.28
N ILE A 112 -3.65 -9.36 -21.54
CA ILE A 112 -2.50 -10.07 -22.12
C ILE A 112 -2.96 -11.14 -23.10
N PHE A 113 -3.91 -11.98 -22.68
CA PHE A 113 -4.44 -13.04 -23.53
C PHE A 113 -5.15 -12.50 -24.78
N ARG A 114 -6.08 -11.55 -24.60
CA ARG A 114 -6.87 -11.01 -25.70
C ARG A 114 -6.02 -10.27 -26.73
N TYR A 115 -4.99 -9.55 -26.33
CA TYR A 115 -4.07 -8.91 -27.26
C TYR A 115 -3.27 -9.94 -28.08
N ILE A 116 -2.83 -11.05 -27.49
CA ILE A 116 -2.16 -12.15 -28.22
C ILE A 116 -3.15 -12.82 -29.21
N TYR A 117 -4.37 -13.06 -28.76
CA TYR A 117 -5.43 -13.68 -29.57
C TYR A 117 -5.82 -12.81 -30.77
N GLN A 118 -6.00 -11.50 -30.55
CA GLN A 118 -6.26 -10.52 -31.62
C GLN A 118 -5.08 -10.38 -32.58
N TRP A 119 -3.85 -10.29 -32.05
CA TRP A 119 -2.64 -10.21 -32.85
C TRP A 119 -2.47 -11.42 -33.78
N ALA A 120 -2.84 -12.60 -33.31
CA ALA A 120 -2.83 -13.82 -34.11
C ALA A 120 -3.98 -13.90 -35.11
N ASN A 121 -4.96 -12.99 -35.07
CA ASN A 121 -6.22 -13.04 -35.82
C ASN A 121 -6.94 -14.41 -35.66
N CYS A 122 -6.89 -14.97 -34.45
CA CYS A 122 -7.51 -16.26 -34.12
C CYS A 122 -9.01 -16.11 -34.04
N LYS A 123 -9.77 -17.12 -34.52
CA LYS A 123 -11.26 -17.16 -34.46
C LYS A 123 -11.79 -18.42 -33.75
N LYS A 124 -10.89 -19.20 -33.15
CA LYS A 124 -11.28 -20.44 -32.48
C LYS A 124 -11.99 -20.18 -31.17
N PRO A 125 -12.88 -21.09 -30.72
CA PRO A 125 -13.57 -20.92 -29.45
C PRO A 125 -12.61 -20.89 -28.28
N VAL A 126 -12.91 -20.02 -27.30
CA VAL A 126 -12.11 -19.81 -26.09
C VAL A 126 -12.91 -20.23 -24.87
N LYS A 127 -12.30 -21.02 -23.99
CA LYS A 127 -12.72 -21.24 -22.61
C LYS A 127 -11.80 -20.48 -21.66
N ARG A 128 -12.33 -20.05 -20.53
CA ARG A 128 -11.57 -19.31 -19.49
C ARG A 128 -11.41 -20.18 -18.25
N LEU A 129 -10.17 -20.52 -17.94
CA LEU A 129 -9.76 -21.09 -16.66
C LEU A 129 -9.57 -19.94 -15.66
N TRP A 130 -10.40 -19.91 -14.62
CA TRP A 130 -10.38 -18.86 -13.59
C TRP A 130 -10.02 -19.48 -12.25
N ILE A 131 -8.78 -19.32 -11.80
CA ILE A 131 -8.25 -19.90 -10.57
C ILE A 131 -7.36 -18.90 -9.84
N SER A 132 -7.44 -18.85 -8.52
CA SER A 132 -6.61 -18.02 -7.63
C SER A 132 -5.54 -18.84 -6.87
N SER A 133 -5.50 -20.14 -7.09
CA SER A 133 -4.55 -21.07 -6.50
C SER A 133 -4.00 -22.03 -7.56
N LEU A 134 -2.71 -22.41 -7.47
CA LEU A 134 -2.03 -23.33 -8.38
C LEU A 134 -1.85 -24.75 -7.78
N THR A 135 -2.67 -25.10 -6.79
CA THR A 135 -2.68 -26.47 -6.26
C THR A 135 -3.32 -27.43 -7.27
N ASP A 136 -2.95 -28.69 -7.24
CA ASP A 136 -3.48 -29.70 -8.16
C ASP A 136 -5.01 -29.75 -8.09
N ALA A 137 -5.57 -29.70 -6.87
CA ALA A 137 -7.00 -29.68 -6.65
C ALA A 137 -7.67 -28.44 -7.26
N ALA A 138 -7.10 -27.24 -7.06
CA ALA A 138 -7.62 -25.99 -7.61
C ALA A 138 -7.56 -25.96 -9.14
N ILE A 139 -6.47 -26.45 -9.73
CA ILE A 139 -6.34 -26.57 -11.19
C ILE A 139 -7.38 -27.55 -11.74
N THR A 140 -7.54 -28.73 -11.13
CA THR A 140 -8.51 -29.76 -11.57
C THR A 140 -9.94 -29.24 -11.46
N ASP A 141 -10.30 -28.64 -10.34
CA ASP A 141 -11.64 -28.06 -10.13
C ASP A 141 -11.89 -26.88 -11.10
N GLY A 142 -10.90 -26.02 -11.30
CA GLY A 142 -10.98 -24.92 -12.24
C GLY A 142 -11.19 -25.38 -13.69
N LEU A 143 -10.48 -26.43 -14.12
CA LEU A 143 -10.66 -27.02 -15.44
C LEU A 143 -12.08 -27.59 -15.63
N ALA A 144 -12.65 -28.18 -14.58
CA ALA A 144 -14.04 -28.70 -14.63
C ALA A 144 -15.08 -27.55 -14.67
N LYS A 145 -14.77 -26.37 -14.13
CA LYS A 145 -15.68 -25.22 -14.00
C LYS A 145 -15.40 -24.10 -15.02
N MET A 146 -14.62 -24.38 -16.07
CA MET A 146 -14.31 -23.36 -17.09
C MET A 146 -15.58 -22.78 -17.73
N LYS A 147 -15.57 -21.47 -17.93
CA LYS A 147 -16.63 -20.72 -18.58
C LYS A 147 -16.29 -20.38 -20.02
N ASP A 148 -17.30 -19.97 -20.79
CA ASP A 148 -17.08 -19.43 -22.12
C ASP A 148 -16.29 -18.12 -22.05
N GLY A 149 -15.31 -17.94 -22.95
CA GLY A 149 -14.49 -16.73 -22.95
C GLY A 149 -15.29 -15.44 -23.13
N ARG A 150 -16.46 -15.50 -23.78
CA ARG A 150 -17.35 -14.35 -23.98
C ARG A 150 -17.94 -13.79 -22.69
N GLU A 151 -18.05 -14.59 -21.63
CA GLU A 151 -18.50 -14.10 -20.32
C GLU A 151 -17.54 -13.06 -19.72
N TYR A 152 -16.31 -12.98 -20.25
CA TYR A 152 -15.28 -12.04 -19.81
C TYR A 152 -15.07 -10.84 -20.76
N ASP A 153 -15.98 -10.66 -21.75
CA ASP A 153 -15.85 -9.56 -22.72
C ASP A 153 -15.91 -8.18 -22.06
N ASN A 154 -16.77 -7.99 -21.06
CA ASN A 154 -16.84 -6.74 -20.30
C ASN A 154 -15.57 -6.50 -19.46
N LEU A 155 -14.99 -7.55 -18.90
CA LEU A 155 -13.70 -7.45 -18.18
C LEU A 155 -12.58 -7.04 -19.14
N PHE A 156 -12.53 -7.62 -20.33
CA PHE A 156 -11.62 -7.23 -21.39
C PHE A 156 -11.84 -5.78 -21.83
N ALA A 157 -13.10 -5.36 -22.05
CA ALA A 157 -13.42 -3.98 -22.40
C ALA A 157 -12.90 -2.99 -21.35
N SER A 158 -13.11 -3.29 -20.06
CA SER A 158 -12.55 -2.49 -18.95
C SER A 158 -11.03 -2.42 -19.00
N ALA A 159 -10.35 -3.56 -19.20
CA ALA A 159 -8.89 -3.60 -19.25
C ALA A 159 -8.31 -2.86 -20.45
N ARG A 160 -8.94 -2.99 -21.62
CA ARG A 160 -8.60 -2.29 -22.84
C ARG A 160 -8.80 -0.78 -22.67
N CYS A 161 -9.97 -0.33 -22.20
CA CYS A 161 -10.24 1.08 -21.95
C CYS A 161 -9.21 1.71 -21.01
N ARG A 162 -8.79 0.97 -19.97
CA ARG A 162 -7.73 1.43 -19.06
C ARG A 162 -6.41 1.64 -19.81
N ALA A 163 -5.97 0.65 -20.59
CA ALA A 163 -4.71 0.73 -21.34
C ALA A 163 -4.73 1.86 -22.37
N GLU A 164 -5.82 1.99 -23.13
CA GLU A 164 -5.99 3.04 -24.13
C GLU A 164 -6.06 4.44 -23.50
N ALA A 165 -6.79 4.60 -22.40
CA ALA A 165 -6.89 5.85 -21.66
C ALA A 165 -5.53 6.28 -21.06
N ASP A 166 -4.81 5.36 -20.41
CA ASP A 166 -3.48 5.63 -19.87
C ASP A 166 -2.49 6.02 -20.97
N TRP A 167 -2.58 5.40 -22.17
CA TRP A 167 -1.79 5.76 -23.34
C TRP A 167 -2.14 7.16 -23.86
N LEU A 168 -3.43 7.42 -24.11
CA LEU A 168 -3.90 8.71 -24.65
C LEU A 168 -3.50 9.88 -23.75
N VAL A 169 -3.77 9.78 -22.46
CA VAL A 169 -3.46 10.85 -21.49
C VAL A 169 -1.96 10.98 -21.28
N GLY A 170 -1.28 9.87 -21.00
CA GLY A 170 0.15 9.89 -20.69
C GLY A 170 0.99 10.40 -21.85
N MET A 171 0.72 9.96 -23.06
CA MET A 171 1.46 10.34 -24.25
C MET A 171 1.21 11.80 -24.64
N ASN A 172 -0.06 12.23 -24.74
CA ASN A 172 -0.40 13.59 -25.17
C ASN A 172 0.03 14.64 -24.14
N ALA A 173 -0.26 14.43 -22.84
CA ALA A 173 0.16 15.36 -21.80
C ALA A 173 1.69 15.46 -21.72
N THR A 174 2.41 14.32 -21.74
CA THR A 174 3.88 14.31 -21.74
C THR A 174 4.44 15.14 -22.89
N ARG A 175 3.95 14.94 -24.12
CA ARG A 175 4.43 15.68 -25.29
C ARG A 175 4.12 17.16 -25.19
N ALA A 176 2.87 17.51 -24.87
CA ALA A 176 2.41 18.90 -24.81
C ALA A 176 3.24 19.74 -23.83
N TYR A 177 3.35 19.28 -22.59
CA TYR A 177 4.11 20.00 -21.56
C TYR A 177 5.62 19.96 -21.80
N THR A 178 6.16 18.86 -22.36
CA THR A 178 7.58 18.79 -22.76
C THR A 178 7.92 19.83 -23.84
N ILE A 179 7.08 19.99 -24.86
CA ILE A 179 7.29 20.97 -25.93
C ILE A 179 7.26 22.39 -25.35
N LYS A 180 6.30 22.69 -24.50
CA LYS A 180 6.12 24.03 -23.92
C LYS A 180 7.21 24.42 -22.94
N CYS A 181 7.69 23.47 -22.15
CA CYS A 181 8.71 23.72 -21.13
C CYS A 181 10.15 23.50 -21.62
N GLY A 182 10.35 22.94 -22.82
CA GLY A 182 11.67 22.67 -23.37
C GLY A 182 12.48 21.58 -22.67
N GLU A 183 11.86 20.81 -21.77
CA GLU A 183 12.46 19.68 -21.07
C GLU A 183 11.50 18.50 -20.98
N LEU A 184 12.03 17.28 -20.91
CA LEU A 184 11.22 16.07 -20.83
C LEU A 184 10.44 15.99 -19.52
N LEU A 185 9.11 16.01 -19.60
CA LEU A 185 8.18 16.00 -18.47
C LEU A 185 7.21 14.81 -18.56
N PRO A 186 7.65 13.57 -18.27
CA PRO A 186 6.77 12.42 -18.27
C PRO A 186 5.65 12.54 -17.24
N MET A 187 4.41 12.35 -17.68
CA MET A 187 3.21 12.45 -16.84
C MET A 187 2.32 11.23 -16.98
N GLY A 188 1.41 11.06 -16.04
CA GLY A 188 0.41 10.00 -16.08
C GLY A 188 -0.52 10.03 -14.90
N ARG A 189 -1.66 9.37 -15.07
CA ARG A 189 -2.78 9.32 -14.13
C ARG A 189 -2.41 8.91 -12.69
N VAL A 190 -1.40 8.05 -12.51
CA VAL A 190 -0.91 7.61 -11.20
C VAL A 190 0.35 8.37 -10.80
N GLN A 191 1.25 8.60 -11.75
CA GLN A 191 2.54 9.25 -11.52
C GLN A 191 2.39 10.68 -11.00
N THR A 192 1.55 11.49 -11.67
CA THR A 192 1.41 12.90 -11.34
C THR A 192 0.73 13.13 -9.98
N PRO A 193 -0.37 12.44 -9.61
CA PRO A 193 -0.92 12.56 -8.26
C PRO A 193 0.02 12.04 -7.18
N THR A 194 0.81 10.99 -7.44
CA THR A 194 1.81 10.51 -6.48
C THR A 194 2.90 11.55 -6.23
N LEU A 195 3.36 12.25 -7.28
CA LEU A 195 4.28 13.37 -7.15
C LEU A 195 3.65 14.52 -6.35
N ALA A 196 2.38 14.84 -6.62
CA ALA A 196 1.66 15.91 -5.93
C ALA A 196 1.58 15.66 -4.41
N ILE A 197 1.36 14.42 -3.97
CA ILE A 197 1.38 14.05 -2.54
C ILE A 197 2.72 14.43 -1.89
N ILE A 198 3.85 14.18 -2.58
CA ILE A 198 5.18 14.49 -2.06
C ILE A 198 5.44 16.00 -2.06
N VAL A 199 5.05 16.69 -3.14
CA VAL A 199 5.22 18.15 -3.28
C VAL A 199 4.36 18.89 -2.25
N ASN A 200 3.10 18.50 -2.05
CA ASN A 200 2.22 19.10 -1.05
C ASN A 200 2.80 18.94 0.37
N ARG A 201 3.33 17.76 0.71
CA ARG A 201 4.02 17.55 1.99
C ARG A 201 5.27 18.44 2.12
N HIS A 202 6.01 18.66 1.06
CA HIS A 202 7.16 19.57 1.06
C HIS A 202 6.73 21.01 1.35
N HIS A 203 5.67 21.49 0.71
CA HIS A 203 5.12 22.82 0.95
C HIS A 203 4.56 22.96 2.37
N GLU A 204 3.87 21.93 2.88
CA GLU A 204 3.37 21.88 4.27
C GLU A 204 4.53 22.00 5.28
N ILE A 205 5.63 21.30 5.06
CA ILE A 205 6.84 21.41 5.88
C ILE A 205 7.48 22.80 5.78
N ALA A 206 7.59 23.35 4.56
CA ALA A 206 8.20 24.65 4.34
C ALA A 206 7.37 25.81 4.91
N ALA A 207 6.05 25.69 4.90
CA ALA A 207 5.13 26.69 5.47
C ALA A 207 4.92 26.54 6.99
N PHE A 208 5.46 25.47 7.60
CA PHE A 208 5.24 25.20 9.01
C PHE A 208 6.00 26.21 9.89
N VAL A 209 5.26 26.86 10.78
CA VAL A 209 5.82 27.78 11.80
C VAL A 209 5.84 27.06 13.14
N PRO A 210 7.03 26.77 13.71
CA PRO A 210 7.13 26.12 15.00
C PRO A 210 6.61 27.01 16.13
N GLU A 211 5.65 26.53 16.89
CA GLU A 211 5.15 27.18 18.10
C GLU A 211 5.88 26.65 19.32
N LYS A 212 6.29 27.57 20.21
CA LYS A 212 6.90 27.22 21.49
C LYS A 212 5.82 26.85 22.49
N TYR A 213 6.06 25.84 23.27
CA TYR A 213 5.23 25.46 24.41
C TYR A 213 6.10 24.87 25.52
N TRP A 214 5.55 24.81 26.71
CA TRP A 214 6.22 24.26 27.88
C TRP A 214 5.41 23.11 28.43
N GLU A 215 6.11 22.19 29.07
CA GLU A 215 5.51 21.10 29.86
C GLU A 215 6.19 21.09 31.23
N VAL A 216 5.43 20.70 32.27
CA VAL A 216 5.98 20.53 33.62
C VAL A 216 5.98 19.06 33.95
N LYS A 217 7.14 18.54 34.29
CA LYS A 217 7.35 17.18 34.78
C LYS A 217 7.68 17.24 36.27
N ALA A 218 7.00 16.45 37.08
CA ALA A 218 7.30 16.32 38.50
C ALA A 218 7.74 14.89 38.83
N THR A 219 8.66 14.76 39.78
CA THR A 219 9.07 13.49 40.36
C THR A 219 8.42 13.35 41.73
N PHE A 220 7.63 12.30 41.90
CA PHE A 220 6.96 11.99 43.14
C PHE A 220 7.65 10.82 43.84
N VAL A 221 7.79 10.91 45.14
CA VAL A 221 8.40 9.87 45.98
C VAL A 221 7.41 9.48 47.07
N THR A 222 7.20 8.19 47.25
CA THR A 222 6.39 7.62 48.36
C THR A 222 7.17 7.63 49.67
N GLU A 223 6.51 7.44 50.79
CA GLU A 223 7.14 7.27 52.10
C GLU A 223 8.16 6.10 52.14
N ASN A 224 7.95 5.10 51.30
CA ASN A 224 8.85 3.95 51.18
C ASN A 224 10.06 4.21 50.24
N GLY A 225 10.19 5.41 49.69
CA GLY A 225 11.28 5.80 48.80
C GLY A 225 11.11 5.38 47.34
N GLU A 226 9.95 4.88 46.94
CA GLU A 226 9.66 4.57 45.54
C GLU A 226 9.38 5.85 44.75
N ALA A 227 10.04 6.01 43.61
CA ALA A 227 9.94 7.21 42.79
C ALA A 227 9.24 6.96 41.45
N TYR A 228 8.42 7.89 41.01
CA TYR A 228 7.82 7.90 39.68
C TYR A 228 7.65 9.33 39.15
N THR A 229 7.46 9.50 37.85
CA THR A 229 7.33 10.82 37.23
C THR A 229 5.93 11.00 36.65
N GLY A 230 5.40 12.23 36.77
CA GLY A 230 4.14 12.66 36.17
C GLY A 230 4.31 13.91 35.33
N MET A 231 3.50 14.03 34.28
CA MET A 231 3.40 15.22 33.45
C MET A 231 2.16 16.02 33.86
N TYR A 232 2.33 17.31 34.09
CA TYR A 232 1.21 18.22 34.34
C TYR A 232 0.22 18.18 33.18
N PHE A 233 -1.07 18.26 33.49
CA PHE A 233 -2.13 18.48 32.51
C PHE A 233 -3.23 19.35 33.11
N ALA A 234 -3.77 20.26 32.27
CA ALA A 234 -4.88 21.10 32.67
C ALA A 234 -6.18 20.29 32.73
N SER A 235 -6.89 20.35 33.83
CA SER A 235 -8.23 19.75 33.95
C SER A 235 -9.27 20.66 33.29
N ALA A 236 -10.29 20.07 32.65
CA ALA A 236 -11.41 20.84 32.07
C ALA A 236 -12.22 21.68 33.08
N HIS A 237 -11.91 21.55 34.39
CA HIS A 237 -12.50 22.33 35.46
C HIS A 237 -11.67 23.55 35.90
N ASP A 238 -10.42 23.70 35.41
CA ASP A 238 -9.55 24.78 35.83
C ASP A 238 -9.69 26.03 34.94
N THR A 239 -10.93 26.43 34.62
CA THR A 239 -11.23 27.72 33.99
C THR A 239 -11.19 28.85 35.02
N HIS A 240 -10.15 28.98 35.80
CA HIS A 240 -9.80 30.17 36.56
C HIS A 240 -8.49 30.73 36.09
N THR A 241 -8.53 31.48 35.03
CA THR A 241 -7.87 32.77 34.76
C THR A 241 -8.06 33.14 33.30
N GLY A 242 -8.52 34.36 33.11
CA GLY A 242 -8.87 35.07 31.92
C GLY A 242 -8.32 34.64 30.56
N GLN A 243 -9.24 34.57 29.61
CA GLN A 243 -9.01 34.61 28.16
C GLN A 243 -8.05 33.57 27.58
N MET A 244 -8.44 32.30 27.60
CA MET A 244 -8.19 31.42 26.50
C MET A 244 -9.30 31.64 25.47
N GLU A 245 -9.02 32.36 24.40
CA GLU A 245 -9.84 32.26 23.20
C GLU A 245 -9.75 30.80 22.72
N THR A 246 -10.78 30.06 23.08
CA THR A 246 -11.09 28.78 22.45
C THR A 246 -11.27 29.06 20.96
N VAL A 247 -10.35 28.64 20.15
CA VAL A 247 -10.57 28.52 18.71
C VAL A 247 -11.71 27.51 18.56
N GLY A 248 -12.91 28.10 18.31
CA GLY A 248 -14.19 27.48 18.46
C GLY A 248 -14.35 26.17 17.72
N ASP A 249 -14.98 25.25 18.42
CA ASP A 249 -15.86 24.25 17.84
C ASP A 249 -16.96 25.00 17.05
N ALA A 250 -16.74 25.20 15.77
CA ALA A 250 -17.80 25.56 14.86
C ALA A 250 -18.71 24.35 14.70
N ALA A 251 -19.83 24.44 15.42
CA ALA A 251 -20.93 23.52 15.41
C ALA A 251 -21.23 22.96 14.01
N LEU A 252 -21.42 21.66 13.98
CA LEU A 252 -22.15 20.94 12.95
C LEU A 252 -23.60 21.44 12.92
N GLY A 253 -23.83 22.43 12.09
CA GLY A 253 -25.18 22.86 11.67
C GLY A 253 -25.34 22.44 10.22
N VAL A 254 -26.10 21.38 9.99
CA VAL A 254 -26.61 21.03 8.65
C VAL A 254 -27.79 21.96 8.37
N PRO A 255 -27.81 22.69 7.24
CA PRO A 255 -29.03 23.09 6.60
C PRO A 255 -29.26 22.29 5.33
N LEU A 256 -30.35 21.56 5.29
CA LEU A 256 -31.07 21.20 4.08
C LEU A 256 -31.37 22.48 3.29
N VAL A 257 -30.86 22.59 2.06
CA VAL A 257 -31.45 23.55 1.09
C VAL A 257 -31.36 22.99 -0.32
N ASN A 258 -32.47 23.14 -0.96
CA ASN A 258 -32.90 22.86 -2.31
C ASN A 258 -31.96 23.36 -3.41
N ASP A 259 -32.08 22.65 -4.57
CA ASP A 259 -31.73 23.12 -5.90
C ASP A 259 -32.07 24.59 -6.14
N ASP A 260 -31.07 25.32 -6.63
CA ASP A 260 -31.30 26.27 -7.72
C ASP A 260 -29.97 26.65 -8.44
N MET A 261 -30.03 26.57 -9.72
CA MET A 261 -28.98 26.91 -10.67
C MET A 261 -28.81 28.43 -10.79
N THR A 262 -27.59 28.88 -10.96
CA THR A 262 -27.02 30.09 -11.55
C THR A 262 -26.18 30.95 -10.59
N GLY A 263 -24.92 31.16 -10.97
CA GLY A 263 -24.12 32.22 -10.37
C GLY A 263 -22.59 32.03 -10.47
N ASN A 264 -21.97 32.78 -11.39
CA ASN A 264 -20.54 33.02 -11.48
C ASN A 264 -19.88 33.26 -10.10
N GLY A 265 -18.93 32.41 -9.73
CA GLY A 265 -18.13 32.58 -8.51
C GLY A 265 -16.65 32.28 -8.78
N THR A 266 -15.83 33.29 -8.62
CA THR A 266 -14.36 33.24 -8.59
C THR A 266 -13.81 32.11 -7.71
N PRO A 267 -12.69 31.46 -8.05
CA PRO A 267 -12.14 30.34 -7.28
C PRO A 267 -11.62 30.85 -5.93
N ARG A 268 -12.26 30.41 -4.87
CA ARG A 268 -11.77 30.56 -3.50
C ARG A 268 -10.57 29.65 -3.30
N ALA A 269 -9.48 30.20 -2.80
CA ALA A 269 -8.29 29.46 -2.38
C ALA A 269 -8.68 28.31 -1.43
N ALA A 270 -8.16 27.12 -1.68
CA ALA A 270 -8.38 25.94 -0.84
C ALA A 270 -7.95 26.22 0.58
N SER A 271 -8.87 26.05 1.53
CA SER A 271 -8.59 26.10 2.96
C SER A 271 -7.58 25.02 3.33
N PRO A 272 -6.64 25.28 4.25
CA PRO A 272 -5.64 24.30 4.63
C PRO A 272 -6.32 23.12 5.33
N THR A 273 -6.06 21.95 4.81
CA THR A 273 -6.48 20.65 5.33
C THR A 273 -6.09 20.53 6.80
N LYS A 274 -7.06 20.26 7.67
CA LYS A 274 -6.83 20.00 9.10
C LYS A 274 -5.72 18.96 9.28
N THR A 275 -4.70 19.33 9.99
CA THR A 275 -3.49 18.54 10.31
C THR A 275 -3.91 17.24 11.01
N ALA A 276 -3.86 16.12 10.33
CA ALA A 276 -3.96 14.80 10.94
C ALA A 276 -2.63 14.53 11.67
N GLY A 277 -2.68 14.41 13.01
CA GLY A 277 -1.54 13.88 13.76
C GLY A 277 -1.15 14.56 15.05
N ILE A 278 -2.01 15.38 15.66
CA ILE A 278 -1.83 15.74 17.08
C ILE A 278 -2.73 14.78 17.86
N HIS A 279 -2.13 13.86 18.63
CA HIS A 279 -2.88 13.11 19.63
C HIS A 279 -3.54 14.13 20.58
N LEU A 280 -4.86 14.08 20.73
CA LEU A 280 -5.61 14.94 21.66
C LEU A 280 -5.01 14.93 23.09
N ALA A 281 -4.42 13.81 23.49
CA ALA A 281 -3.71 13.65 24.77
C ALA A 281 -2.47 14.56 24.93
N ASP A 282 -1.81 14.98 23.84
CA ASP A 282 -0.64 15.85 23.90
C ASP A 282 -1.01 17.34 24.00
N ALA A 283 -2.24 17.71 23.65
CA ALA A 283 -2.71 19.09 23.74
C ALA A 283 -2.96 19.51 25.19
N GLU A 284 -3.40 18.60 26.06
CA GLU A 284 -3.73 18.86 27.47
C GLU A 284 -2.48 19.15 28.35
N THR A 285 -1.29 18.70 27.93
CA THR A 285 -0.04 18.90 28.67
C THR A 285 0.70 20.18 28.25
N ARG A 286 0.25 20.89 27.21
CA ARG A 286 0.93 22.05 26.66
C ARG A 286 0.58 23.32 27.41
N ILE A 287 1.57 23.99 27.92
CA ILE A 287 1.47 25.28 28.59
C ILE A 287 1.98 26.35 27.62
N PRO A 288 1.20 27.40 27.30
CA PRO A 288 1.58 28.42 26.32
C PRO A 288 2.60 29.43 26.84
N SER A 289 2.81 29.51 28.16
CA SER A 289 3.68 30.52 28.80
C SER A 289 4.73 29.85 29.68
N GLU A 290 5.98 30.29 29.52
CA GLU A 290 7.10 29.90 30.38
C GLU A 290 6.89 30.32 31.85
N THR A 291 6.29 31.49 32.05
CA THR A 291 6.00 32.02 33.40
C THR A 291 5.03 31.10 34.12
N ILE A 292 3.93 30.73 33.48
CA ILE A 292 2.93 29.81 34.05
C ILE A 292 3.57 28.44 34.35
N ALA A 293 4.40 27.91 33.43
CA ALA A 293 5.07 26.64 33.67
C ALA A 293 6.04 26.70 34.86
N LYS A 294 6.77 27.80 35.04
CA LYS A 294 7.65 28.04 36.19
C LYS A 294 6.88 28.21 37.49
N GLU A 295 5.74 28.88 37.46
CA GLU A 295 4.86 29.07 38.62
C GLU A 295 4.32 27.71 39.11
N ILE A 296 3.81 26.88 38.18
CA ILE A 296 3.33 25.51 38.50
C ILE A 296 4.50 24.69 39.10
N ALA A 297 5.65 24.69 38.45
CA ALA A 297 6.82 23.94 38.90
C ALA A 297 7.26 24.38 40.32
N ALA A 298 7.32 25.70 40.58
CA ALA A 298 7.69 26.24 41.88
C ALA A 298 6.67 25.94 42.98
N LYS A 299 5.36 26.01 42.64
CA LYS A 299 4.24 25.72 43.54
C LYS A 299 4.28 24.25 44.02
N VAL A 300 4.65 23.33 43.14
CA VAL A 300 4.61 21.88 43.39
C VAL A 300 5.91 21.35 44.00
N LYS A 301 7.03 22.01 43.78
CA LYS A 301 8.34 21.54 44.27
C LYS A 301 8.35 21.43 45.80
N ASP A 302 8.83 20.27 46.28
CA ASP A 302 8.89 19.90 47.70
C ASP A 302 7.52 19.88 48.42
N ALA A 303 6.44 19.92 47.65
CA ALA A 303 5.09 19.94 48.21
C ALA A 303 4.55 18.53 48.46
N PRO A 304 3.70 18.37 49.50
CA PRO A 304 2.97 17.12 49.70
C PRO A 304 1.90 16.97 48.62
N GLY A 305 1.70 15.74 48.21
CA GLY A 305 0.66 15.33 47.28
C GLY A 305 0.05 13.99 47.65
N LYS A 306 -0.89 13.56 46.86
CA LYS A 306 -1.53 12.23 47.01
C LYS A 306 -1.88 11.66 45.66
N VAL A 307 -1.95 10.36 45.58
CA VAL A 307 -2.47 9.64 44.43
C VAL A 307 -4.01 9.81 44.40
N GLU A 308 -4.53 10.55 43.42
CA GLU A 308 -5.94 10.83 43.27
C GLU A 308 -6.69 9.62 42.70
N SER A 309 -6.16 9.03 41.62
CA SER A 309 -6.74 7.85 40.99
C SER A 309 -5.68 6.96 40.35
N ILE A 310 -6.02 5.67 40.24
CA ILE A 310 -5.23 4.67 39.52
C ILE A 310 -6.20 3.89 38.66
N GLU A 311 -5.98 3.92 37.34
CA GLU A 311 -6.74 3.18 36.37
C GLU A 311 -5.81 2.24 35.61
N THR A 312 -6.17 0.96 35.54
CA THR A 312 -5.43 -0.04 34.77
C THR A 312 -6.34 -0.64 33.72
N GLU A 313 -5.95 -0.50 32.47
CA GLU A 313 -6.66 -1.03 31.32
C GLU A 313 -5.85 -2.14 30.66
N GLU A 314 -6.45 -3.35 30.55
CA GLU A 314 -5.84 -4.42 29.75
C GLU A 314 -6.03 -4.11 28.27
N LYS A 315 -4.92 -4.01 27.54
CA LYS A 315 -4.91 -3.83 26.08
C LYS A 315 -4.45 -5.09 25.37
N ARG A 316 -5.10 -5.38 24.26
CA ARG A 316 -4.80 -6.54 23.43
C ARG A 316 -4.45 -6.10 22.03
N GLN A 317 -3.26 -6.47 21.57
CA GLN A 317 -2.84 -6.27 20.18
C GLN A 317 -2.88 -7.61 19.45
N LEU A 318 -3.78 -7.72 18.48
CA LEU A 318 -3.90 -8.93 17.66
C LEU A 318 -2.63 -9.16 16.84
N PRO A 319 -2.33 -10.43 16.46
CA PRO A 319 -1.25 -10.75 15.54
C PRO A 319 -1.36 -9.94 14.24
N PRO A 320 -0.25 -9.66 13.55
CA PRO A 320 -0.28 -9.04 12.24
C PRO A 320 -1.09 -9.91 11.27
N GLN A 321 -1.54 -9.35 10.16
CA GLN A 321 -2.00 -10.15 9.03
C GLN A 321 -0.81 -10.62 8.21
N LEU A 322 -1.01 -11.61 7.35
CA LEU A 322 -0.02 -12.03 6.38
C LEU A 322 0.36 -10.87 5.45
N PHE A 323 1.50 -10.99 4.81
CA PHE A 323 1.96 -9.97 3.86
C PHE A 323 1.25 -10.08 2.50
N ASP A 324 0.74 -8.96 2.02
CA ASP A 324 0.71 -8.65 0.60
C ASP A 324 2.06 -8.01 0.18
N LEU A 325 2.19 -7.67 -1.11
CA LEU A 325 3.42 -7.05 -1.59
C LEU A 325 3.68 -5.67 -0.96
N THR A 326 2.64 -4.85 -0.80
CA THR A 326 2.78 -3.49 -0.27
C THR A 326 3.26 -3.51 1.18
N GLU A 327 2.66 -4.36 2.02
CA GLU A 327 3.07 -4.49 3.42
C GLU A 327 4.47 -5.07 3.56
N LEU A 328 4.85 -6.06 2.73
CA LEU A 328 6.23 -6.57 2.70
C LEU A 328 7.23 -5.46 2.34
N GLN A 329 6.92 -4.65 1.34
CA GLN A 329 7.76 -3.51 0.94
C GLN A 329 7.86 -2.46 2.05
N ARG A 330 6.75 -2.15 2.74
CA ARG A 330 6.72 -1.22 3.87
C ARG A 330 7.56 -1.74 5.03
N GLU A 331 7.41 -3.01 5.39
CA GLU A 331 8.18 -3.63 6.46
C GLU A 331 9.68 -3.65 6.15
N CYS A 332 10.08 -4.06 4.94
CA CYS A 332 11.47 -4.05 4.52
C CYS A 332 12.07 -2.65 4.45
N ASN A 333 11.29 -1.65 4.04
CA ASN A 333 11.76 -0.26 4.07
C ASN A 333 11.95 0.27 5.49
N ARG A 334 11.00 -0.03 6.39
CA ARG A 334 11.06 0.40 7.80
C ARG A 334 12.23 -0.25 8.55
N VAL A 335 12.38 -1.59 8.44
CA VAL A 335 13.33 -2.37 9.24
C VAL A 335 14.71 -2.46 8.58
N LEU A 336 14.76 -2.77 7.28
CA LEU A 336 15.99 -3.03 6.53
C LEU A 336 16.48 -1.81 5.74
N GLY A 337 15.66 -0.78 5.58
CA GLY A 337 15.98 0.38 4.75
C GLY A 337 15.98 0.09 3.24
N PHE A 338 15.38 -1.02 2.81
CA PHE A 338 15.33 -1.39 1.39
C PHE A 338 14.29 -0.54 0.65
N SER A 339 14.57 -0.24 -0.62
CA SER A 339 13.55 0.36 -1.48
C SER A 339 12.45 -0.67 -1.83
N ALA A 340 11.27 -0.16 -2.18
CA ALA A 340 10.16 -1.00 -2.63
C ALA A 340 10.56 -1.86 -3.84
N GLN A 341 11.32 -1.30 -4.78
CA GLN A 341 11.81 -2.03 -5.95
C GLN A 341 12.83 -3.11 -5.58
N LYS A 342 13.78 -2.82 -4.67
CA LYS A 342 14.74 -3.82 -4.18
C LYS A 342 14.01 -4.98 -3.51
N THR A 343 13.03 -4.68 -2.66
CA THR A 343 12.21 -5.71 -1.99
C THR A 343 11.46 -6.58 -3.00
N LEU A 344 10.84 -5.97 -4.02
CA LEU A 344 10.16 -6.71 -5.08
C LEU A 344 11.12 -7.62 -5.84
N THR A 345 12.29 -7.12 -6.23
CA THR A 345 13.31 -7.91 -6.96
C THR A 345 13.75 -9.13 -6.14
N ILE A 346 14.00 -8.95 -4.85
CA ILE A 346 14.38 -10.03 -3.93
C ILE A 346 13.23 -11.04 -3.77
N ALA A 347 12.00 -10.56 -3.54
CA ALA A 347 10.84 -11.44 -3.41
C ALA A 347 10.60 -12.26 -4.69
N GLN A 348 10.81 -11.66 -5.88
CA GLN A 348 10.76 -12.41 -7.14
C GLN A 348 11.86 -13.48 -7.23
N ALA A 349 13.08 -13.20 -6.81
CA ALA A 349 14.15 -14.20 -6.77
C ALA A 349 13.83 -15.35 -5.79
N LEU A 350 13.29 -15.03 -4.60
CA LEU A 350 12.84 -16.03 -3.62
C LEU A 350 11.73 -16.92 -4.20
N TYR A 351 10.83 -16.37 -5.00
CA TYR A 351 9.76 -17.11 -5.68
C TYR A 351 10.26 -17.87 -6.91
N GLU A 352 10.92 -17.20 -7.86
CA GLU A 352 11.23 -17.76 -9.17
C GLU A 352 12.46 -18.69 -9.15
N THR A 353 13.51 -18.27 -8.47
CA THR A 353 14.81 -18.98 -8.45
C THR A 353 14.89 -19.95 -7.26
N HIS A 354 14.48 -19.49 -6.08
CA HIS A 354 14.63 -20.27 -4.86
C HIS A 354 13.40 -21.14 -4.54
N LYS A 355 12.23 -20.79 -5.05
CA LYS A 355 10.96 -21.51 -4.78
C LYS A 355 10.63 -21.58 -3.28
N MET A 356 11.04 -20.58 -2.50
CA MET A 356 10.92 -20.57 -1.04
C MET A 356 9.72 -19.79 -0.52
N ILE A 357 9.10 -18.96 -1.36
CA ILE A 357 7.87 -18.22 -1.03
C ILE A 357 6.82 -18.40 -2.12
N THR A 358 5.57 -18.07 -1.79
CA THR A 358 4.46 -18.01 -2.75
C THR A 358 4.60 -16.78 -3.65
N TYR A 359 3.72 -16.63 -4.63
CA TYR A 359 3.80 -15.54 -5.62
C TYR A 359 3.75 -14.16 -4.94
N PRO A 360 4.77 -13.30 -5.13
CA PRO A 360 4.90 -12.09 -4.33
C PRO A 360 4.06 -10.91 -4.82
N ARG A 361 3.55 -10.91 -6.06
CA ARG A 361 2.75 -9.79 -6.58
C ARG A 361 1.28 -10.00 -6.27
N THR A 362 0.93 -10.00 -5.03
CA THR A 362 -0.43 -10.14 -4.52
C THR A 362 -0.85 -8.91 -3.73
N ASP A 363 -2.12 -8.59 -3.76
CA ASP A 363 -2.79 -7.59 -2.92
C ASP A 363 -3.57 -8.23 -1.76
N SER A 364 -3.63 -9.56 -1.73
CA SER A 364 -4.31 -10.29 -0.67
C SER A 364 -3.41 -10.54 0.54
N ARG A 365 -3.98 -10.37 1.73
CA ARG A 365 -3.38 -10.68 3.03
C ARG A 365 -4.02 -11.94 3.66
N TYR A 366 -4.73 -12.70 2.83
CA TYR A 366 -5.49 -13.89 3.24
C TYR A 366 -5.03 -15.10 2.43
N LEU A 367 -5.27 -16.28 3.00
CA LEU A 367 -5.10 -17.56 2.33
C LEU A 367 -6.46 -18.09 1.86
N SER A 368 -6.43 -18.87 0.80
CA SER A 368 -7.58 -19.66 0.35
C SER A 368 -7.75 -20.92 1.20
N GLY A 369 -8.98 -21.46 1.22
CA GLY A 369 -9.31 -22.63 2.05
C GLY A 369 -8.48 -23.87 1.73
N ASP A 370 -8.06 -24.06 0.47
CA ASP A 370 -7.20 -25.16 0.03
C ASP A 370 -5.77 -25.11 0.58
N MET A 371 -5.37 -23.97 1.19
CA MET A 371 -4.08 -23.82 1.86
C MET A 371 -4.09 -24.35 3.31
N ALA A 372 -5.27 -24.48 3.93
CA ALA A 372 -5.36 -24.93 5.34
C ALA A 372 -4.61 -26.24 5.63
N PRO A 373 -4.78 -27.33 4.85
CA PRO A 373 -4.06 -28.59 5.12
C PRO A 373 -2.55 -28.50 4.87
N LYS A 374 -2.06 -27.48 4.19
CA LYS A 374 -0.65 -27.28 3.85
C LYS A 374 0.12 -26.51 4.92
N LEU A 375 -0.57 -25.80 5.82
CA LEU A 375 0.08 -24.93 6.81
C LEU A 375 0.95 -25.71 7.78
N LYS A 376 0.45 -26.86 8.27
CA LYS A 376 1.20 -27.71 9.19
C LYS A 376 2.48 -28.29 8.54
N PRO A 377 2.45 -28.90 7.34
CA PRO A 377 3.64 -29.28 6.58
C PRO A 377 4.65 -28.14 6.34
N ILE A 378 4.18 -26.91 6.09
CA ILE A 378 5.06 -25.75 5.93
C ILE A 378 5.80 -25.44 7.25
N LEU A 379 5.09 -25.47 8.40
CA LEU A 379 5.70 -25.28 9.71
C LEU A 379 6.69 -26.37 10.06
N GLU A 380 6.40 -27.65 9.74
CA GLU A 380 7.30 -28.80 9.95
C GLU A 380 8.61 -28.68 9.15
N SER A 381 8.57 -27.99 8.02
CA SER A 381 9.73 -27.77 7.16
C SER A 381 10.50 -26.49 7.49
N ALA A 382 10.14 -25.77 8.55
CA ALA A 382 10.79 -24.52 8.92
C ALA A 382 12.28 -24.75 9.24
N PRO A 383 13.21 -24.07 8.54
CA PRO A 383 14.64 -24.25 8.82
C PRO A 383 15.07 -23.54 10.10
N ALA A 384 16.19 -23.97 10.71
CA ALA A 384 16.79 -23.19 11.79
C ALA A 384 17.13 -21.75 11.34
N PRO A 385 16.88 -20.72 12.15
CA PRO A 385 16.49 -20.75 13.57
C PRO A 385 14.96 -20.70 13.81
N TYR A 386 14.12 -20.92 12.81
CA TYR A 386 12.65 -20.81 12.92
C TYR A 386 11.99 -22.09 13.43
N ASP A 387 12.68 -23.21 13.37
CA ASP A 387 12.21 -24.54 13.83
C ASP A 387 11.76 -24.52 15.29
N ALA A 388 12.53 -23.89 16.19
CA ALA A 388 12.17 -23.73 17.59
C ALA A 388 10.87 -22.91 17.78
N LEU A 389 10.66 -21.89 16.98
CA LEU A 389 9.42 -21.08 17.00
C LEU A 389 8.24 -21.86 16.42
N ALA A 390 8.47 -22.62 15.35
CA ALA A 390 7.45 -23.48 14.74
C ALA A 390 7.02 -24.62 15.67
N ALA A 391 7.94 -25.19 16.47
CA ALA A 391 7.65 -26.29 17.38
C ALA A 391 6.51 -25.97 18.36
N SER A 392 6.45 -24.74 18.89
CA SER A 392 5.37 -24.31 19.78
C SER A 392 4.00 -24.28 19.10
N LEU A 393 3.95 -23.97 17.81
CA LEU A 393 2.74 -23.98 16.99
C LEU A 393 2.33 -25.41 16.61
N LEU A 394 3.29 -26.26 16.29
CA LEU A 394 3.07 -27.68 15.95
C LEU A 394 2.55 -28.49 17.14
N ALA A 395 2.87 -28.08 18.37
CA ALA A 395 2.34 -28.68 19.60
C ALA A 395 0.85 -28.34 19.84
N MET A 396 0.28 -27.38 19.13
CA MET A 396 -1.15 -27.06 19.23
C MET A 396 -2.01 -28.16 18.56
N PRO A 397 -3.12 -28.58 19.17
CA PRO A 397 -4.05 -29.55 18.55
C PRO A 397 -4.53 -29.09 17.17
N THR A 398 -4.85 -27.82 17.04
CA THR A 398 -5.25 -27.16 15.78
C THR A 398 -4.61 -25.78 15.69
N LEU A 399 -4.15 -25.40 14.49
CA LEU A 399 -3.69 -24.03 14.25
C LEU A 399 -4.88 -23.07 14.22
N PRO A 400 -4.73 -21.86 14.78
CA PRO A 400 -5.78 -20.83 14.74
C PRO A 400 -5.93 -20.22 13.33
N THR A 401 -6.67 -20.89 12.46
CA THR A 401 -6.88 -20.53 11.06
C THR A 401 -8.22 -19.82 10.81
N GLY A 402 -8.66 -18.97 11.71
CA GLY A 402 -9.91 -18.22 11.57
C GLY A 402 -9.93 -17.28 10.36
N SER A 403 -11.07 -16.59 10.16
CA SER A 403 -11.35 -15.71 9.00
C SER A 403 -10.36 -14.54 8.82
N ARG A 404 -9.48 -14.30 9.79
CA ARG A 404 -8.36 -13.35 9.67
C ARG A 404 -7.19 -13.90 8.84
N ILE A 405 -7.09 -15.21 8.67
CA ILE A 405 -6.00 -15.89 7.96
C ILE A 405 -6.56 -16.55 6.70
N ILE A 406 -7.65 -17.32 6.81
CA ILE A 406 -8.28 -18.01 5.68
C ILE A 406 -9.60 -17.31 5.36
N ASN A 407 -9.68 -16.75 4.14
CA ASN A 407 -10.88 -16.09 3.67
C ASN A 407 -10.89 -16.04 2.12
N ASP A 408 -11.55 -17.00 1.50
CA ASP A 408 -11.63 -17.11 0.02
C ASP A 408 -12.22 -15.85 -0.63
N ALA A 409 -13.19 -15.20 0.01
CA ALA A 409 -13.84 -14.00 -0.53
C ALA A 409 -12.88 -12.77 -0.59
N LYS A 410 -11.77 -12.82 0.13
CA LYS A 410 -10.74 -11.76 0.17
C LYS A 410 -9.43 -12.17 -0.51
N VAL A 411 -9.40 -13.31 -1.13
CA VAL A 411 -8.33 -13.71 -2.06
C VAL A 411 -8.75 -13.28 -3.45
N THR A 412 -7.96 -12.42 -4.07
CA THR A 412 -8.15 -11.94 -5.44
C THR A 412 -7.50 -12.91 -6.43
N ASP A 413 -6.53 -12.47 -7.20
CA ASP A 413 -5.80 -13.31 -8.17
C ASP A 413 -4.87 -14.32 -7.48
N HIS A 414 -4.29 -13.94 -6.33
CA HIS A 414 -3.34 -14.74 -5.56
C HIS A 414 -3.54 -14.54 -4.07
N HIS A 415 -3.29 -15.58 -3.28
CA HIS A 415 -3.29 -15.50 -1.82
C HIS A 415 -2.02 -14.77 -1.29
N ALA A 416 -1.98 -14.51 0.02
CA ALA A 416 -0.88 -13.84 0.71
C ALA A 416 0.50 -14.48 0.49
N ILE A 417 1.55 -13.70 0.73
CA ILE A 417 2.95 -14.15 0.66
C ILE A 417 3.28 -14.96 1.92
N ILE A 418 3.59 -16.24 1.73
CA ILE A 418 4.00 -17.16 2.78
C ILE A 418 5.18 -18.04 2.32
N PRO A 419 5.91 -18.70 3.23
CA PRO A 419 6.87 -19.75 2.86
C PRO A 419 6.17 -20.92 2.17
N THR A 420 6.90 -21.64 1.29
CA THR A 420 6.36 -22.82 0.57
C THR A 420 6.67 -24.15 1.24
N GLY A 421 7.47 -24.17 2.31
CA GLY A 421 8.01 -25.41 2.85
C GLY A 421 9.16 -26.01 2.04
N SER A 422 9.81 -25.23 1.18
CA SER A 422 11.00 -25.65 0.44
C SER A 422 12.14 -26.04 1.38
N LYS A 423 12.75 -27.20 1.16
CA LYS A 423 13.91 -27.70 1.93
C LYS A 423 15.25 -27.07 1.49
N LYS A 424 15.23 -26.02 0.68
CA LYS A 424 16.44 -25.33 0.25
C LYS A 424 17.13 -24.67 1.45
N PRO A 425 18.46 -24.87 1.64
CA PRO A 425 19.14 -24.33 2.82
C PRO A 425 19.25 -22.80 2.72
N LEU A 426 19.15 -22.12 3.87
CA LEU A 426 19.30 -20.65 3.93
C LEU A 426 20.69 -20.17 3.50
N SER A 427 21.72 -21.04 3.54
CA SER A 427 23.07 -20.74 3.04
C SER A 427 23.11 -20.46 1.53
N ALA A 428 22.12 -20.93 0.79
CA ALA A 428 22.00 -20.67 -0.65
C ALA A 428 21.47 -19.26 -0.98
N LEU A 429 21.01 -18.50 0.02
CA LEU A 429 20.50 -17.15 -0.12
C LEU A 429 21.61 -16.12 0.15
N SER A 430 21.61 -15.01 -0.59
CA SER A 430 22.39 -13.83 -0.25
C SER A 430 21.93 -13.21 1.09
N ALA A 431 22.72 -12.30 1.64
CA ALA A 431 22.37 -11.62 2.90
C ALA A 431 21.03 -10.86 2.80
N ASP A 432 20.80 -10.18 1.68
CA ASP A 432 19.56 -9.43 1.44
C ASP A 432 18.35 -10.37 1.28
N GLU A 433 18.51 -11.48 0.55
CA GLU A 433 17.46 -12.50 0.39
C GLU A 433 17.10 -13.15 1.73
N LYS A 434 18.11 -13.47 2.57
CA LYS A 434 17.88 -13.97 3.93
C LYS A 434 17.09 -12.97 4.76
N ALA A 435 17.44 -11.68 4.68
CA ALA A 435 16.77 -10.64 5.47
C ALA A 435 15.30 -10.49 5.07
N VAL A 436 14.95 -10.54 3.78
CA VAL A 436 13.56 -10.49 3.31
C VAL A 436 12.82 -11.79 3.66
N TYR A 437 13.47 -12.96 3.49
CA TYR A 437 12.88 -14.25 3.86
C TYR A 437 12.60 -14.31 5.38
N ASP A 438 13.50 -13.78 6.22
CA ASP A 438 13.30 -13.68 7.67
C ASP A 438 12.03 -12.89 8.01
N ARG A 439 11.78 -11.74 7.34
CA ARG A 439 10.53 -10.98 7.56
C ARG A 439 9.31 -11.80 7.22
N ILE A 440 9.33 -12.50 6.07
CA ILE A 440 8.21 -13.34 5.63
C ILE A 440 7.99 -14.50 6.59
N MET A 441 9.06 -15.21 6.98
CA MET A 441 8.95 -16.36 7.86
C MET A 441 8.47 -15.97 9.26
N ARG A 442 9.01 -14.91 9.85
CA ARG A 442 8.55 -14.42 11.16
C ARG A 442 7.10 -13.94 11.13
N ASN A 443 6.70 -13.23 10.08
CA ASN A 443 5.31 -12.81 9.93
C ASN A 443 4.38 -14.04 9.83
N PHE A 444 4.76 -15.04 9.03
CA PHE A 444 4.01 -16.29 8.89
C PHE A 444 3.87 -17.04 10.23
N LEU A 445 4.93 -17.10 11.04
CA LEU A 445 4.85 -17.68 12.38
C LEU A 445 3.97 -16.84 13.32
N ALA A 446 4.15 -15.51 13.30
CA ALA A 446 3.48 -14.60 14.21
C ALA A 446 1.95 -14.64 14.09
N VAL A 447 1.41 -14.84 12.88
CA VAL A 447 -0.05 -14.81 12.64
C VAL A 447 -0.80 -15.93 13.39
N PHE A 448 -0.13 -17.03 13.76
CA PHE A 448 -0.72 -18.15 14.49
C PHE A 448 -0.56 -18.04 16.02
N HIS A 449 0.20 -17.06 16.49
CA HIS A 449 0.35 -16.83 17.93
C HIS A 449 -0.83 -16.05 18.51
N PRO A 450 -1.08 -16.16 19.83
CA PRO A 450 -2.11 -15.37 20.49
C PRO A 450 -1.78 -13.87 20.49
N ALA A 451 -2.77 -13.04 20.81
CA ALA A 451 -2.61 -11.61 20.96
C ALA A 451 -1.51 -11.28 22.00
N TYR A 452 -0.78 -10.20 21.75
CA TYR A 452 0.05 -9.55 22.75
C TYR A 452 -0.87 -8.82 23.74
N VAL A 453 -0.72 -9.12 25.03
CA VAL A 453 -1.56 -8.57 26.11
C VAL A 453 -0.66 -7.79 27.06
N TYR A 454 -1.04 -6.57 27.35
CA TYR A 454 -0.33 -5.68 28.26
C TYR A 454 -1.30 -4.77 29.00
N ASP A 455 -0.90 -4.35 30.20
CA ASP A 455 -1.63 -3.34 30.95
C ASP A 455 -1.06 -1.96 30.69
N VAL A 456 -1.94 -1.00 30.56
CA VAL A 456 -1.62 0.43 30.64
C VAL A 456 -2.17 0.96 31.94
N THR A 457 -1.29 1.34 32.85
CA THR A 457 -1.67 1.94 34.13
C THR A 457 -1.52 3.45 34.00
N THR A 458 -2.60 4.18 34.25
CA THR A 458 -2.62 5.64 34.35
C THR A 458 -2.82 6.02 35.80
N ILE A 459 -1.92 6.82 36.35
CA ILE A 459 -2.00 7.36 37.71
C ILE A 459 -2.16 8.87 37.62
N ILE A 460 -3.15 9.39 38.32
CA ILE A 460 -3.31 10.83 38.54
C ILE A 460 -2.84 11.14 39.95
N THR A 461 -1.86 12.03 40.05
CA THR A 461 -1.33 12.55 41.29
C THR A 461 -1.69 14.02 41.42
N ILE A 462 -2.24 14.44 42.55
CA ILE A 462 -2.52 15.83 42.86
C ILE A 462 -1.55 16.35 43.92
N ALA A 463 -0.94 17.49 43.66
CA ALA A 463 -0.07 18.20 44.59
C ALA A 463 -0.40 19.71 44.51
N VAL A 464 -0.80 20.31 45.64
CA VAL A 464 -1.18 21.74 45.74
C VAL A 464 -2.20 22.15 44.65
N GLU A 465 -3.25 21.34 44.44
CA GLU A 465 -4.31 21.51 43.44
C GLU A 465 -3.90 21.24 41.99
N GLU A 466 -2.61 21.06 41.72
CA GLU A 466 -2.11 20.75 40.36
C GLU A 466 -2.15 19.25 40.11
N ARG A 467 -2.56 18.83 38.90
CA ARG A 467 -2.71 17.43 38.51
C ARG A 467 -1.59 16.97 37.57
N PHE A 468 -1.06 15.79 37.86
CA PHE A 468 0.00 15.17 37.08
C PHE A 468 -0.43 13.78 36.67
N ARG A 469 -0.22 13.45 35.40
CA ARG A 469 -0.51 12.15 34.80
C ARG A 469 0.78 11.35 34.62
N SER A 470 0.82 10.16 35.21
CA SER A 470 1.86 9.16 35.00
C SER A 470 1.28 8.00 34.22
N ARG A 471 1.97 7.54 33.18
CA ARG A 471 1.58 6.36 32.42
C ARG A 471 2.67 5.32 32.46
N GLY A 472 2.29 4.07 32.71
CA GLY A 472 3.18 2.93 32.69
C GLY A 472 2.58 1.79 31.90
N LYS A 473 3.47 0.89 31.45
CA LYS A 473 3.08 -0.28 30.68
C LYS A 473 3.75 -1.52 31.23
N THR A 474 2.95 -2.56 31.44
CA THR A 474 3.42 -3.85 31.93
C THR A 474 2.99 -4.96 30.98
N ASP A 475 3.96 -5.69 30.42
CA ASP A 475 3.70 -6.82 29.55
C ASP A 475 3.13 -8.00 30.37
N ARG A 476 1.93 -8.47 30.00
CA ARG A 476 1.31 -9.65 30.59
C ARG A 476 1.61 -10.93 29.82
N LYS A 477 1.42 -10.88 28.51
CA LYS A 477 1.67 -12.03 27.59
C LYS A 477 2.29 -11.49 26.31
N LEU A 478 3.51 -11.91 25.99
CA LEU A 478 4.18 -11.46 24.75
C LEU A 478 3.43 -11.88 23.48
N GLY A 479 2.72 -13.02 23.50
CA GLY A 479 1.98 -13.50 22.34
C GLY A 479 2.85 -13.52 21.09
N TRP A 480 2.31 -13.01 19.98
CA TRP A 480 3.03 -12.96 18.69
C TRP A 480 4.33 -12.15 18.72
N LYS A 481 4.49 -11.21 19.65
CA LYS A 481 5.74 -10.43 19.76
C LYS A 481 6.95 -11.28 20.18
N ALA A 482 6.72 -12.44 20.78
CA ALA A 482 7.79 -13.38 21.13
C ALA A 482 8.59 -13.83 19.88
N VAL A 483 7.95 -13.89 18.71
CA VAL A 483 8.60 -14.24 17.44
C VAL A 483 9.71 -13.24 17.05
N TYR A 484 9.62 -12.00 17.53
CA TYR A 484 10.56 -10.90 17.23
C TYR A 484 11.48 -10.54 18.40
N SER A 485 11.42 -11.25 19.54
CA SER A 485 12.16 -10.91 20.76
C SER A 485 13.68 -10.92 20.60
N HIS A 486 14.22 -11.78 19.73
CA HIS A 486 15.65 -11.85 19.45
C HIS A 486 16.23 -10.62 18.74
N GLU A 487 15.39 -9.79 18.11
CA GLU A 487 15.83 -8.56 17.42
C GLU A 487 16.12 -7.40 18.37
N LYS A 488 15.43 -7.37 19.53
CA LYS A 488 15.64 -6.34 20.57
C LYS A 488 17.06 -6.39 21.16
N ASN A 489 17.70 -7.56 21.15
CA ASN A 489 19.05 -7.73 21.70
C ASN A 489 20.19 -7.28 20.75
N GLN A 490 19.89 -7.00 19.47
CA GLN A 490 20.92 -6.62 18.48
C GLN A 490 20.93 -5.15 18.08
N LYS A 491 19.90 -4.37 18.46
CA LYS A 491 19.87 -2.93 18.21
C LYS A 491 19.72 -2.20 19.53
N ASN A 492 20.79 -1.50 19.93
CA ASN A 492 20.72 -0.35 20.83
C ASN A 492 19.84 0.71 20.13
N ASP A 493 18.54 0.56 20.18
CA ASP A 493 17.59 1.53 19.65
C ASP A 493 17.56 2.77 20.53
N LYS A 494 18.42 3.73 20.17
CA LYS A 494 18.31 5.14 20.62
C LYS A 494 17.15 5.88 19.95
N ALA A 495 16.32 5.22 19.18
CA ALA A 495 15.16 5.78 18.51
C ALA A 495 13.89 5.09 19.03
N GLU A 496 13.03 5.87 19.66
CA GLU A 496 11.73 5.50 20.24
C GLU A 496 11.81 4.72 21.58
N LYS A 497 12.41 5.35 22.59
CA LYS A 497 11.83 5.21 23.93
C LYS A 497 10.53 6.04 23.92
N ASP A 498 9.46 5.41 23.47
CA ASP A 498 8.13 5.90 23.82
C ASP A 498 8.08 6.01 25.34
N SER A 499 7.61 7.14 25.83
CA SER A 499 7.46 7.44 27.26
C SER A 499 6.49 6.47 27.97
N GLU A 500 5.98 5.46 27.26
CA GLU A 500 5.03 4.46 27.74
C GLU A 500 5.67 3.17 28.27
N ASP A 501 6.96 2.92 28.06
CA ASP A 501 7.65 1.71 28.58
C ASP A 501 8.17 1.88 30.04
N VAL A 502 7.64 2.86 30.80
CA VAL A 502 7.97 3.05 32.21
C VAL A 502 7.18 2.07 33.06
N VAL A 503 7.87 1.29 33.88
CA VAL A 503 7.23 0.47 34.92
C VAL A 503 6.97 1.36 36.13
N LEU A 504 5.71 1.57 36.46
CA LEU A 504 5.32 2.33 37.64
C LEU A 504 5.41 1.47 38.90
N PRO A 505 5.78 2.04 40.07
CA PRO A 505 5.77 1.32 41.31
C PRO A 505 4.33 0.94 41.72
N PRO A 506 4.15 -0.08 42.57
CA PRO A 506 2.82 -0.43 43.09
C PRO A 506 2.32 0.67 44.04
N LEU A 507 1.34 1.44 43.58
CA LEU A 507 0.73 2.53 44.36
C LEU A 507 -0.71 2.18 44.70
N ILE A 508 -1.23 2.82 45.75
CA ILE A 508 -2.63 2.73 46.14
C ILE A 508 -3.30 4.11 46.11
N GLN A 509 -4.60 4.14 45.87
CA GLN A 509 -5.36 5.39 45.87
C GLN A 509 -5.31 6.08 47.24
N ASN A 510 -5.20 7.40 47.26
CA ASN A 510 -4.95 8.26 48.40
C ASN A 510 -3.60 8.08 49.11
N GLN A 511 -2.66 7.34 48.52
CA GLN A 511 -1.31 7.21 49.04
C GLN A 511 -0.61 8.58 49.09
N PRO A 512 -0.03 8.96 50.24
CA PRO A 512 0.77 10.17 50.35
C PRO A 512 2.03 10.07 49.52
N VAL A 513 2.41 11.17 48.86
CA VAL A 513 3.64 11.30 48.09
C VAL A 513 4.19 12.72 48.27
N THR A 514 5.47 12.88 48.00
CA THR A 514 6.09 14.22 47.98
C THR A 514 6.67 14.47 46.60
N ALA A 515 6.42 15.65 46.05
CA ALA A 515 7.03 16.08 44.80
C ALA A 515 8.45 16.59 45.07
N THR A 516 9.46 15.75 44.92
CA THR A 516 10.84 16.03 45.28
C THR A 516 11.61 16.83 44.24
N ASP A 517 11.15 16.80 42.99
CA ASP A 517 11.79 17.53 41.89
C ASP A 517 10.77 17.93 40.84
N THR A 518 11.01 19.07 40.19
CA THR A 518 10.18 19.58 39.10
C THR A 518 11.07 20.11 37.97
N GLU A 519 10.74 19.77 36.76
CA GLU A 519 11.46 20.15 35.53
C GLU A 519 10.51 20.86 34.56
N VAL A 520 10.88 22.08 34.13
CA VAL A 520 10.17 22.80 33.06
C VAL A 520 10.81 22.44 31.72
N LEU A 521 10.11 21.71 30.89
CA LEU A 521 10.55 21.26 29.56
C LEU A 521 10.14 22.30 28.52
N HIS A 522 11.13 22.91 27.85
CA HIS A 522 10.88 23.79 26.71
C HIS A 522 10.82 22.99 25.42
N LYS A 523 9.69 23.01 24.74
CA LYS A 523 9.42 22.26 23.51
C LYS A 523 8.96 23.18 22.37
N LYS A 524 9.00 22.63 21.17
CA LYS A 524 8.45 23.29 19.97
C LYS A 524 7.64 22.25 19.18
N THR A 525 6.54 22.68 18.61
CA THR A 525 5.82 21.85 17.64
C THR A 525 6.74 21.48 16.49
N GLN A 526 6.57 20.30 15.94
CA GLN A 526 7.38 19.78 14.85
C GLN A 526 6.57 19.71 13.56
N PRO A 527 7.16 20.03 12.40
CA PRO A 527 6.48 19.83 11.12
C PRO A 527 6.23 18.33 10.87
N PRO A 528 5.28 18.00 10.01
CA PRO A 528 5.10 16.61 9.59
C PRO A 528 6.37 16.10 8.92
N LYS A 529 6.69 14.82 9.13
CA LYS A 529 7.90 14.20 8.53
C LYS A 529 7.75 14.07 7.01
N PRO A 530 8.84 14.23 6.23
CA PRO A 530 8.84 13.90 4.82
C PRO A 530 8.42 12.43 4.59
N TYR A 531 7.86 12.15 3.42
CA TYR A 531 7.54 10.76 3.08
C TYR A 531 8.80 9.89 2.98
N THR A 532 8.74 8.69 3.53
CA THR A 532 9.60 7.56 3.19
C THR A 532 8.90 6.71 2.13
N GLU A 533 9.58 5.74 1.52
CA GLU A 533 8.90 4.82 0.61
C GLU A 533 7.77 4.05 1.31
N ALA A 534 7.98 3.62 2.56
CA ALA A 534 6.94 2.95 3.34
C ALA A 534 5.70 3.83 3.55
N THR A 535 5.87 5.10 3.94
CA THR A 535 4.76 6.02 4.16
C THR A 535 4.11 6.49 2.86
N LEU A 536 4.88 6.60 1.77
CA LEU A 536 4.34 6.92 0.44
C LEU A 536 3.52 5.75 -0.11
N LEU A 537 4.00 4.51 0.00
CA LEU A 537 3.22 3.32 -0.38
C LEU A 537 1.88 3.27 0.36
N SER A 538 1.88 3.56 1.67
CA SER A 538 0.64 3.70 2.44
C SER A 538 -0.25 4.85 1.94
N ALA A 539 0.34 5.98 1.55
CA ALA A 539 -0.39 7.11 0.98
C ALA A 539 -1.04 6.76 -0.37
N MET A 540 -0.32 6.02 -1.22
CA MET A 540 -0.84 5.53 -2.51
C MET A 540 -1.95 4.50 -2.33
N GLU A 541 -1.79 3.57 -1.40
CA GLU A 541 -2.79 2.53 -1.08
C GLU A 541 -4.09 3.13 -0.54
N HIS A 542 -3.97 4.06 0.39
CA HIS A 542 -5.10 4.72 1.04
C HIS A 542 -5.37 6.12 0.44
N ALA A 543 -5.24 6.26 -0.89
CA ALA A 543 -5.37 7.55 -1.56
C ALA A 543 -6.77 8.17 -1.42
N GLY A 544 -7.79 7.37 -1.13
CA GLY A 544 -9.13 7.85 -0.81
C GLY A 544 -9.20 8.85 0.35
N ARG A 545 -8.22 8.84 1.28
CA ARG A 545 -8.14 9.82 2.37
C ARG A 545 -7.91 11.27 1.92
N PHE A 546 -7.45 11.46 0.69
CA PHE A 546 -7.22 12.78 0.09
C PHE A 546 -8.42 13.27 -0.73
N VAL A 547 -9.53 12.53 -0.73
CA VAL A 547 -10.71 12.77 -1.54
C VAL A 547 -11.91 13.02 -0.62
N GLU A 548 -12.75 13.98 -0.95
CA GLU A 548 -13.95 14.32 -0.14
C GLU A 548 -15.19 13.50 -0.55
N ASP A 549 -15.34 13.21 -1.85
CA ASP A 549 -16.46 12.45 -2.38
C ASP A 549 -16.43 10.98 -1.93
N GLU A 550 -17.47 10.54 -1.21
CA GLU A 550 -17.55 9.21 -0.62
C GLU A 550 -17.55 8.07 -1.68
N ALA A 551 -18.17 8.29 -2.84
CA ALA A 551 -18.20 7.28 -3.91
C ALA A 551 -16.81 7.12 -4.55
N LEU A 552 -16.04 8.21 -4.65
CA LEU A 552 -14.66 8.17 -5.13
C LEU A 552 -13.70 7.63 -4.05
N LYS A 553 -13.95 7.91 -2.76
CA LYS A 553 -13.22 7.27 -1.65
C LYS A 553 -13.35 5.76 -1.72
N GLU A 554 -14.58 5.24 -1.91
CA GLU A 554 -14.81 3.80 -1.99
C GLU A 554 -14.13 3.17 -3.22
N ALA A 555 -14.18 3.84 -4.38
CA ALA A 555 -13.48 3.38 -5.58
C ALA A 555 -11.95 3.34 -5.37
N LEU A 556 -11.38 4.35 -4.71
CA LEU A 556 -9.95 4.41 -4.40
C LEU A 556 -9.55 3.49 -3.24
N LYS A 557 -10.47 3.10 -2.36
CA LYS A 557 -10.20 2.13 -1.30
C LYS A 557 -9.88 0.74 -1.85
N GLN A 558 -10.48 0.39 -2.98
CA GLN A 558 -10.20 -0.88 -3.67
C GLN A 558 -8.94 -0.85 -4.54
N SER A 559 -8.67 0.27 -5.21
CA SER A 559 -7.59 0.38 -6.21
C SER A 559 -6.36 1.15 -5.71
N GLY A 560 -6.55 2.18 -4.90
CA GLY A 560 -5.51 3.15 -4.55
C GLY A 560 -4.96 3.91 -5.76
N LEU A 561 -3.78 4.50 -5.61
CA LEU A 561 -2.96 5.02 -6.70
C LEU A 561 -2.00 3.93 -7.19
N GLY A 562 -2.39 3.23 -8.25
CA GLY A 562 -1.66 2.08 -8.78
C GLY A 562 -1.88 0.79 -7.98
N THR A 563 -1.66 -0.33 -8.64
CA THR A 563 -1.73 -1.66 -8.00
C THR A 563 -0.47 -1.95 -7.19
N PRO A 564 -0.48 -2.89 -6.23
CA PRO A 564 0.71 -3.29 -5.49
C PRO A 564 1.90 -3.63 -6.39
N ALA A 565 1.65 -4.31 -7.51
CA ALA A 565 2.69 -4.68 -8.47
C ALA A 565 3.34 -3.47 -9.19
N THR A 566 2.66 -2.33 -9.27
CA THR A 566 3.11 -1.16 -10.05
C THR A 566 3.62 -0.01 -9.19
N ARG A 567 3.27 0.08 -7.89
CA ARG A 567 3.63 1.19 -7.01
C ARG A 567 5.14 1.39 -6.89
N ALA A 568 5.90 0.30 -6.70
CA ALA A 568 7.37 0.37 -6.62
C ALA A 568 7.98 0.97 -7.90
N ASN A 569 7.55 0.47 -9.06
CA ASN A 569 8.01 0.99 -10.35
C ASN A 569 7.62 2.46 -10.56
N MET A 570 6.48 2.88 -10.04
CA MET A 570 6.05 4.28 -10.07
C MET A 570 7.00 5.20 -9.30
N ILE A 571 7.44 4.77 -8.09
CA ILE A 571 8.42 5.51 -7.29
C ILE A 571 9.75 5.60 -8.05
N GLU A 572 10.25 4.49 -8.62
CA GLU A 572 11.49 4.51 -9.42
C GLU A 572 11.36 5.39 -10.66
N LYS A 573 10.17 5.42 -11.29
CA LYS A 573 9.91 6.29 -12.43
C LYS A 573 9.95 7.77 -12.04
N LEU A 574 9.42 8.15 -10.88
CA LEU A 574 9.54 9.52 -10.36
C LEU A 574 10.99 9.92 -10.12
N ILE A 575 11.82 8.99 -9.62
CA ILE A 575 13.25 9.22 -9.39
C ILE A 575 14.01 9.32 -10.71
N SER A 576 13.80 8.38 -11.64
CA SER A 576 14.46 8.37 -12.96
C SER A 576 14.06 9.55 -13.86
N SER A 577 12.87 10.12 -13.65
CA SER A 577 12.42 11.35 -14.29
C SER A 577 12.93 12.61 -13.59
N GLU A 578 13.74 12.46 -12.53
CA GLU A 578 14.32 13.53 -11.72
C GLU A 578 13.28 14.44 -11.04
N TYR A 579 12.06 13.92 -10.78
CA TYR A 579 11.03 14.67 -10.05
C TYR A 579 11.21 14.61 -8.54
N ILE A 580 11.77 13.51 -8.05
CA ILE A 580 12.09 13.32 -6.64
C ILE A 580 13.48 12.71 -6.49
N LYS A 581 14.08 12.86 -5.32
CA LYS A 581 15.34 12.20 -4.94
C LYS A 581 15.23 11.53 -3.57
N ARG A 582 16.01 10.48 -3.38
CA ARG A 582 16.20 9.86 -2.05
C ARG A 582 17.20 10.68 -1.25
N ASN A 583 16.83 11.12 -0.07
CA ASN A 583 17.73 11.68 0.94
C ASN A 583 17.67 10.78 2.19
N LYS A 584 18.63 9.88 2.36
CA LYS A 584 18.59 8.78 3.33
C LYS A 584 17.31 7.96 3.12
N LYS A 585 16.41 7.92 4.12
CA LYS A 585 15.10 7.23 4.01
C LYS A 585 13.98 8.11 3.44
N SER A 586 14.20 9.42 3.33
CA SER A 586 13.18 10.38 2.91
C SER A 586 13.15 10.58 1.39
N LEU A 587 11.95 10.79 0.85
CA LEU A 587 11.71 11.18 -0.54
C LEU A 587 11.47 12.70 -0.58
N ILE A 588 12.31 13.41 -1.33
CA ILE A 588 12.28 14.87 -1.42
C ILE A 588 12.00 15.26 -2.86
N PRO A 589 11.05 16.18 -3.14
CA PRO A 589 10.83 16.67 -4.49
C PRO A 589 12.02 17.53 -4.94
N THR A 590 12.28 17.53 -6.24
CA THR A 590 13.22 18.43 -6.90
C THR A 590 12.50 19.69 -7.39
N GLU A 591 13.24 20.71 -7.80
CA GLU A 591 12.68 21.91 -8.43
C GLU A 591 11.87 21.55 -9.67
N LYS A 592 12.32 20.59 -10.48
CA LYS A 592 11.61 20.05 -11.64
C LYS A 592 10.26 19.45 -11.24
N GLY A 593 10.22 18.66 -10.17
CA GLY A 593 8.99 18.06 -9.67
C GLY A 593 8.01 19.10 -9.11
N ILE A 594 8.50 20.07 -8.36
CA ILE A 594 7.69 21.18 -7.82
C ILE A 594 7.10 22.00 -8.96
N ARG A 595 7.93 22.36 -9.97
CA ARG A 595 7.50 23.12 -11.14
C ARG A 595 6.40 22.36 -11.91
N LEU A 596 6.58 21.07 -12.15
CA LEU A 596 5.55 20.27 -12.84
C LEU A 596 4.19 20.37 -12.14
N ILE A 597 4.16 20.17 -10.82
CA ILE A 597 2.90 20.22 -10.05
C ILE A 597 2.30 21.64 -10.05
N GLY A 598 3.12 22.68 -10.19
CA GLY A 598 2.67 24.07 -10.29
C GLY A 598 1.99 24.40 -11.61
N ILE A 599 2.39 23.75 -12.71
CA ILE A 599 1.90 24.08 -14.06
C ILE A 599 0.79 23.16 -14.56
N VAL A 600 0.65 21.94 -14.03
CA VAL A 600 -0.41 21.02 -14.46
C VAL A 600 -1.75 21.36 -13.81
N PRO A 601 -2.88 21.16 -14.51
CA PRO A 601 -4.20 21.44 -13.97
C PRO A 601 -4.53 20.54 -12.77
N PRO A 602 -5.44 20.99 -11.87
CA PRO A 602 -5.82 20.25 -10.67
C PRO A 602 -6.23 18.80 -10.94
N GLU A 603 -6.97 18.55 -12.00
CA GLU A 603 -7.48 17.22 -12.38
C GLU A 603 -6.34 16.22 -12.67
N MET A 604 -5.18 16.71 -13.09
CA MET A 604 -4.03 15.85 -13.37
C MET A 604 -3.22 15.51 -12.11
N ARG A 605 -3.30 16.33 -11.06
CA ARG A 605 -2.53 16.18 -9.81
C ARG A 605 -3.34 15.62 -8.64
N GLN A 606 -4.66 15.50 -8.78
CA GLN A 606 -5.57 15.03 -7.74
C GLN A 606 -5.88 13.53 -7.88
N PRO A 607 -5.95 12.76 -6.77
CA PRO A 607 -6.36 11.36 -6.77
C PRO A 607 -7.78 11.12 -7.29
N GLU A 608 -8.66 12.13 -7.21
CA GLU A 608 -10.06 12.08 -7.63
C GLU A 608 -10.22 11.63 -9.08
N THR A 609 -9.35 12.09 -9.97
CA THR A 609 -9.37 11.68 -11.38
C THR A 609 -9.14 10.18 -11.51
N THR A 610 -8.20 9.63 -10.74
CA THR A 610 -7.98 8.16 -10.69
C THR A 610 -9.22 7.45 -10.15
N GLY A 611 -9.84 7.99 -9.10
CA GLY A 611 -11.09 7.44 -8.53
C GLY A 611 -12.24 7.42 -9.54
N LYS A 612 -12.44 8.52 -10.30
CA LYS A 612 -13.44 8.59 -11.36
C LYS A 612 -13.22 7.53 -12.44
N TRP A 613 -11.97 7.34 -12.85
CA TRP A 613 -11.62 6.31 -13.83
C TRP A 613 -11.86 4.90 -13.32
N GLU A 614 -11.37 4.55 -12.15
CA GLU A 614 -11.55 3.20 -11.58
C GLU A 614 -13.04 2.88 -11.36
N ARG A 615 -13.84 3.87 -10.94
CA ARG A 615 -15.31 3.72 -10.87
C ARG A 615 -15.92 3.45 -12.25
N GLY A 616 -15.51 4.20 -13.27
CA GLY A 616 -15.96 3.99 -14.65
C GLY A 616 -15.58 2.59 -15.17
N LEU A 617 -14.32 2.20 -14.98
CA LEU A 617 -13.79 0.91 -15.40
C LEU A 617 -14.48 -0.27 -14.69
N SER A 618 -14.79 -0.13 -13.40
CA SER A 618 -15.55 -1.15 -12.66
C SER A 618 -16.96 -1.31 -13.20
N ARG A 619 -17.63 -0.21 -13.58
CA ARG A 619 -18.96 -0.23 -14.19
C ARG A 619 -18.94 -0.84 -15.60
N ILE A 620 -17.87 -0.63 -16.39
CA ILE A 620 -17.68 -1.32 -17.68
C ILE A 620 -17.56 -2.83 -17.44
N ALA A 621 -16.71 -3.25 -16.49
CA ALA A 621 -16.53 -4.67 -16.16
C ALA A 621 -17.83 -5.35 -15.69
N ALA A 622 -18.71 -4.60 -15.00
CA ALA A 622 -20.04 -5.05 -14.60
C ALA A 622 -21.09 -5.01 -15.72
N GLY A 623 -20.77 -4.44 -16.90
CA GLY A 623 -21.72 -4.26 -18.00
C GLY A 623 -22.73 -3.11 -17.80
N GLU A 624 -22.48 -2.23 -16.84
CA GLU A 624 -23.34 -1.09 -16.46
C GLU A 624 -23.01 0.21 -17.22
N LEU A 625 -21.84 0.28 -17.83
CA LEU A 625 -21.37 1.45 -18.59
C LEU A 625 -20.81 1.00 -19.92
N ASP A 626 -21.27 1.67 -20.99
CA ASP A 626 -20.74 1.50 -22.32
C ASP A 626 -19.30 2.04 -22.40
N ASP A 627 -18.40 1.23 -22.94
CA ASP A 627 -16.97 1.54 -23.03
C ASP A 627 -16.70 2.73 -23.98
N THR A 628 -17.51 2.94 -25.01
CA THR A 628 -17.44 4.07 -25.94
C THR A 628 -17.66 5.39 -25.20
N LYS A 629 -18.68 5.46 -24.33
CA LYS A 629 -18.99 6.66 -23.53
C LYS A 629 -17.82 7.03 -22.60
N PHE A 630 -17.20 6.02 -22.01
CA PHE A 630 -16.01 6.22 -21.17
C PHE A 630 -14.86 6.78 -22.02
N MET A 631 -14.55 6.15 -23.16
CA MET A 631 -13.47 6.60 -24.03
C MET A 631 -13.70 7.99 -24.64
N ASP A 632 -14.95 8.36 -24.93
CA ASP A 632 -15.28 9.72 -25.37
C ASP A 632 -14.99 10.77 -24.28
N SER A 633 -15.23 10.43 -23.01
CA SER A 633 -14.85 11.31 -21.90
C SER A 633 -13.33 11.48 -21.81
N ILE A 634 -12.57 10.40 -22.06
CA ILE A 634 -11.10 10.43 -22.09
C ILE A 634 -10.59 11.30 -23.25
N ARG A 635 -11.15 11.17 -24.46
CA ARG A 635 -10.78 12.00 -25.62
C ARG A 635 -10.98 13.49 -25.34
N ARG A 636 -12.13 13.87 -24.76
CA ARG A 636 -12.38 15.26 -24.33
C ARG A 636 -11.37 15.72 -23.28
N TYR A 637 -11.06 14.87 -22.31
CA TYR A 637 -10.06 15.17 -21.27
C TYR A 637 -8.67 15.39 -21.85
N VAL A 638 -8.24 14.57 -22.81
CA VAL A 638 -6.96 14.75 -23.54
C VAL A 638 -6.91 16.07 -24.28
N THR A 639 -7.98 16.42 -24.98
CA THR A 639 -8.09 17.72 -25.70
C THR A 639 -7.98 18.90 -24.73
N TYR A 640 -8.64 18.79 -23.56
CA TYR A 640 -8.53 19.80 -22.50
C TYR A 640 -7.08 19.92 -21.98
N LEU A 641 -6.41 18.80 -21.67
CA LEU A 641 -5.03 18.82 -21.16
C LEU A 641 -4.04 19.44 -22.14
N VAL A 642 -4.19 19.17 -23.44
CA VAL A 642 -3.36 19.80 -24.48
C VAL A 642 -3.65 21.30 -24.57
N GLY A 643 -4.91 21.72 -24.45
CA GLY A 643 -5.31 23.12 -24.39
C GLY A 643 -4.71 23.86 -23.20
N GLU A 644 -4.73 23.23 -21.98
CA GLU A 644 -4.11 23.80 -20.78
C GLU A 644 -2.58 23.94 -20.93
N ALA A 645 -1.93 22.95 -21.53
CA ALA A 645 -0.49 23.05 -21.83
C ALA A 645 -0.17 24.21 -22.77
N GLY A 646 -1.11 24.59 -23.67
CA GLY A 646 -0.98 25.76 -24.53
C GLY A 646 -0.88 27.09 -23.77
N LYS A 647 -1.41 27.17 -22.55
CA LYS A 647 -1.43 28.38 -21.71
C LYS A 647 -0.17 28.55 -20.84
N VAL A 648 0.65 27.50 -20.68
CA VAL A 648 1.95 27.48 -19.98
C VAL A 648 3.02 28.08 -20.90
#